data_e8b1dab632b071f76820de64a811164c
#
_entry.id   e8b1dab632b071f76820de64a811164c
#
_cell.length_a   1.000
_cell.length_b   1.000
_cell.length_c   1.000
_cell.angle_alpha   90.00
_cell.angle_beta   90.00
_cell.angle_gamma   90.00
#
_symmetry.space_group_name_H-M   'P 1'
#
loop_
_entity.id
_entity.type
_entity.pdbx_description
1 polymer ?
#
loop_
_entity_poly.entity_id
_entity_poly.type
_entity_poly.pdbx_seq_one_letter_code
_entity_poly.pdbx_strand_id
1 'polypeptide(L)'
;NLHKAHSFKNSSNQYLLGNGKTIYIVDDTMNSNHNSFQGKTVTMLDSPAVSNNSYDHGTHVASIAAGVISGTTHGVAPDASLVFSTFNNSGTDQATDIDTARNTHSAIVMNNSWGYENTGNTSAWEWNELVAAANASGRNIRQELDASGFTVFGSHTSTYITALDNFQNSGVIVWANSNFANDTDTSMMAGLPVYFNGVDDSVDLSDAWLSVMYAEFTGTTLSGASTSDFNRLGNPCGNAKEWCLVVDDSAIQAAGYVDAGGTSVYDTLQGSSMGAPQVSGMIALLGQAFPNHTPEQLTDRLLASANNAWFTPSGNTTFTVHGASIKHGYNDTWGHGVPDMYAALSPITTSSNPLSFGGGGGSGGGGGSSGGGQIPFAQLKKYPVSLSSLSTSSSLGNAISKGLENKFTYAYDALHGGFKIHVSDFINTENKNNQKIKLSINEELENLRKIEISGQTSNNIFEGEYINFKNKYNYGTSITLDTPNLAIQNALPKNNFYINPFLTENTGMGFNQRLFLNDGDLLISYNNSKINPLTNMNKDVVLPIETLAFSLNLNNENFEEFSLTAGIMKESESFLLSKSSGAFGLNNNNLTNFFGFNLNKNFNNNSSISFNNTTGISQLKNGNDNFIIGSSKVLSSSFEVDYQLNNIFGKDSFNFIYSQPNRIEKGDMKFRFIGLSDKNGVIPYEDHNIELSPSGRQKDITLSYIKEFDSSLRLGFKTVITDDLGHFKQDNLDTNFIFTGSFKF
;
A
#
# COMPACT_ATOMS: atom_id res chain seq x y z
N ASN A 1 -15.34 -23.79 7.79
CA ASN A 1 -14.35 -22.90 7.20
C ASN A 1 -13.42 -22.26 8.25
N LEU A 2 -12.93 -23.11 9.18
CA LEU A 2 -12.12 -22.72 10.33
C LEU A 2 -10.84 -21.99 9.89
N HIS A 3 -10.16 -22.52 8.87
CA HIS A 3 -8.86 -22.02 8.41
C HIS A 3 -8.93 -20.90 7.34
N LYS A 4 -10.11 -20.53 6.87
CA LYS A 4 -10.35 -19.45 5.90
C LYS A 4 -9.48 -19.54 4.63
N ALA A 5 -9.20 -20.75 4.15
CA ALA A 5 -8.25 -21.00 3.06
C ALA A 5 -8.59 -20.24 1.76
N HIS A 6 -9.86 -20.10 1.41
CA HIS A 6 -10.31 -19.44 0.18
C HIS A 6 -10.89 -18.03 0.45
N SER A 7 -10.21 -17.25 1.31
CA SER A 7 -10.68 -15.91 1.70
C SER A 7 -10.22 -14.80 0.76
N PHE A 8 -9.24 -15.03 -0.08
CA PHE A 8 -8.64 -14.04 -0.96
C PHE A 8 -8.79 -14.37 -2.44
N LYS A 9 -8.87 -13.30 -3.24
CA LYS A 9 -8.91 -13.35 -4.68
C LYS A 9 -7.71 -12.58 -5.25
N ASN A 10 -7.22 -13.03 -6.40
CA ASN A 10 -6.19 -12.32 -7.16
C ASN A 10 -6.78 -11.05 -7.83
N SER A 11 -5.92 -10.30 -8.55
CA SER A 11 -6.31 -9.09 -9.29
C SER A 11 -7.37 -9.33 -10.38
N SER A 12 -7.55 -10.57 -10.82
CA SER A 12 -8.59 -10.98 -11.80
C SER A 12 -9.88 -11.44 -11.12
N ASN A 13 -10.07 -11.18 -9.82
CA ASN A 13 -11.23 -11.60 -9.02
C ASN A 13 -11.40 -13.13 -8.89
N GLN A 14 -10.32 -13.90 -9.09
CA GLN A 14 -10.29 -15.36 -8.95
C GLN A 14 -9.70 -15.74 -7.59
N TYR A 15 -10.23 -16.77 -6.96
CA TYR A 15 -9.67 -17.29 -5.71
C TYR A 15 -8.24 -17.85 -5.92
N LEU A 16 -7.42 -17.76 -4.88
CA LEU A 16 -6.13 -18.46 -4.84
C LEU A 16 -6.43 -19.94 -4.60
N LEU A 17 -6.04 -20.80 -5.56
CA LEU A 17 -6.36 -22.22 -5.59
C LEU A 17 -5.12 -23.12 -5.76
N GLY A 18 -3.92 -22.56 -5.64
CA GLY A 18 -2.66 -23.31 -5.78
C GLY A 18 -2.15 -23.42 -7.23
N ASN A 19 -2.68 -22.64 -8.16
CA ASN A 19 -2.27 -22.69 -9.56
C ASN A 19 -0.76 -22.52 -9.74
N GLY A 20 -0.15 -23.40 -10.56
CA GLY A 20 1.28 -23.41 -10.84
C GLY A 20 2.16 -23.91 -9.67
N LYS A 21 1.56 -24.56 -8.66
CA LYS A 21 2.28 -25.18 -7.56
C LYS A 21 2.14 -26.70 -7.60
N THR A 22 3.14 -27.41 -7.07
CA THR A 22 3.16 -28.87 -6.98
C THR A 22 3.26 -29.27 -5.52
N ILE A 23 2.38 -30.19 -5.11
CA ILE A 23 2.39 -30.82 -3.79
C ILE A 23 2.89 -32.26 -3.96
N TYR A 24 3.91 -32.63 -3.18
CA TYR A 24 4.45 -33.98 -3.13
C TYR A 24 3.83 -34.72 -1.93
N ILE A 25 3.19 -35.86 -2.20
CA ILE A 25 2.55 -36.72 -1.20
C ILE A 25 3.39 -37.98 -1.04
N VAL A 26 3.77 -38.27 0.19
CA VAL A 26 4.40 -39.55 0.60
C VAL A 26 3.41 -40.30 1.47
N ASP A 27 2.88 -41.44 0.97
CA ASP A 27 1.81 -42.16 1.63
C ASP A 27 1.85 -43.68 1.28
N ASP A 28 0.85 -44.45 1.65
CA ASP A 28 0.77 -45.88 1.32
C ASP A 28 0.50 -46.14 -0.16
N THR A 29 -0.65 -45.75 -0.63
CA THR A 29 -1.16 -45.94 -2.01
C THR A 29 -1.97 -44.74 -2.45
N MET A 30 -2.04 -44.53 -3.77
CA MET A 30 -2.89 -43.49 -4.38
C MET A 30 -3.54 -43.98 -5.66
N ASN A 31 -4.85 -43.93 -5.72
CA ASN A 31 -5.61 -44.20 -6.94
C ASN A 31 -5.86 -42.91 -7.74
N SER A 32 -4.97 -42.62 -8.70
CA SER A 32 -5.04 -41.41 -9.54
C SER A 32 -6.26 -41.39 -10.48
N ASN A 33 -7.01 -42.49 -10.62
CA ASN A 33 -8.23 -42.57 -11.42
C ASN A 33 -9.48 -42.08 -10.70
N HIS A 34 -9.37 -41.74 -9.38
CA HIS A 34 -10.50 -41.20 -8.64
C HIS A 34 -10.95 -39.84 -9.22
N ASN A 35 -12.25 -39.58 -9.24
CA ASN A 35 -12.85 -38.33 -9.81
C ASN A 35 -12.28 -37.06 -9.18
N SER A 36 -11.79 -37.13 -7.95
CA SER A 36 -11.11 -35.98 -7.29
C SER A 36 -9.81 -35.55 -7.99
N PHE A 37 -9.29 -36.35 -8.92
CA PHE A 37 -8.07 -36.00 -9.67
C PHE A 37 -8.33 -35.81 -11.17
N GLN A 38 -9.59 -35.80 -11.59
CA GLN A 38 -9.94 -35.70 -12.99
C GLN A 38 -9.50 -34.36 -13.61
N GLY A 39 -8.76 -34.41 -14.72
CA GLY A 39 -8.21 -33.21 -15.37
C GLY A 39 -6.99 -32.59 -14.67
N LYS A 40 -6.51 -33.19 -13.57
CA LYS A 40 -5.34 -32.75 -12.83
C LYS A 40 -4.06 -33.42 -13.32
N THR A 41 -2.93 -32.71 -13.25
CA THR A 41 -1.60 -33.30 -13.41
C THR A 41 -1.25 -34.07 -12.14
N VAL A 42 -1.16 -35.40 -12.24
CA VAL A 42 -0.72 -36.30 -11.21
C VAL A 42 0.46 -37.11 -11.74
N THR A 43 1.60 -37.07 -11.06
CA THR A 43 2.77 -37.87 -11.37
C THR A 43 2.98 -38.91 -10.28
N MET A 44 2.96 -40.19 -10.67
CA MET A 44 3.28 -41.31 -9.77
C MET A 44 4.77 -41.67 -9.95
N LEU A 45 5.58 -41.46 -8.92
CA LEU A 45 6.99 -41.94 -8.90
C LEU A 45 7.03 -43.44 -8.67
N ASP A 46 6.11 -43.92 -7.84
CA ASP A 46 5.85 -45.33 -7.60
C ASP A 46 4.45 -45.72 -8.07
N SER A 47 4.25 -46.98 -8.35
CA SER A 47 2.95 -47.54 -8.71
C SER A 47 2.54 -48.65 -7.74
N PRO A 48 2.33 -48.35 -6.45
CA PRO A 48 1.87 -49.34 -5.49
C PRO A 48 0.51 -49.91 -5.90
N ALA A 49 0.25 -51.15 -5.55
CA ALA A 49 -1.01 -51.81 -5.85
C ALA A 49 -2.15 -51.07 -5.13
N VAL A 50 -3.08 -50.52 -5.89
CA VAL A 50 -4.31 -49.93 -5.35
C VAL A 50 -5.35 -51.03 -5.09
N SER A 51 -6.14 -50.83 -4.07
CA SER A 51 -7.18 -51.76 -3.67
C SER A 51 -8.50 -51.37 -4.30
N ASN A 52 -9.11 -52.29 -5.08
CA ASN A 52 -10.48 -52.11 -5.55
C ASN A 52 -11.45 -52.48 -4.41
N ASN A 53 -12.39 -51.63 -4.08
CA ASN A 53 -13.37 -51.79 -2.99
C ASN A 53 -12.80 -51.70 -1.57
N SER A 54 -11.61 -51.14 -1.38
CA SER A 54 -11.10 -50.81 -0.05
C SER A 54 -10.45 -49.44 -0.07
N TYR A 55 -10.42 -48.86 1.08
CA TYR A 55 -9.88 -47.54 1.33
C TYR A 55 -8.37 -47.46 1.01
N ASP A 56 -8.01 -46.44 0.25
CA ASP A 56 -6.63 -46.09 -0.06
C ASP A 56 -6.27 -44.80 0.70
N HIS A 57 -5.41 -44.85 1.71
CA HIS A 57 -5.10 -43.73 2.59
C HIS A 57 -4.50 -42.55 1.84
N GLY A 58 -3.53 -42.74 0.96
CA GLY A 58 -2.93 -41.68 0.17
C GLY A 58 -3.89 -41.09 -0.87
N THR A 59 -4.91 -41.82 -1.34
CA THR A 59 -5.98 -41.26 -2.16
C THR A 59 -6.77 -40.21 -1.39
N HIS A 60 -7.10 -40.49 -0.14
CA HIS A 60 -7.80 -39.57 0.75
C HIS A 60 -6.94 -38.32 1.06
N VAL A 61 -5.70 -38.53 1.49
CA VAL A 61 -4.73 -37.47 1.81
C VAL A 61 -4.48 -36.55 0.61
N ALA A 62 -4.20 -37.10 -0.57
CA ALA A 62 -3.95 -36.31 -1.77
C ALA A 62 -5.18 -35.46 -2.18
N SER A 63 -6.39 -36.00 -1.98
CA SER A 63 -7.61 -35.27 -2.31
C SER A 63 -7.91 -34.13 -1.32
N ILE A 64 -7.55 -34.24 -0.05
CA ILE A 64 -7.62 -33.15 0.91
C ILE A 64 -6.65 -32.02 0.52
N ALA A 65 -5.42 -32.36 0.13
CA ALA A 65 -4.44 -31.37 -0.29
C ALA A 65 -4.88 -30.63 -1.56
N ALA A 66 -5.25 -31.39 -2.61
CA ALA A 66 -5.42 -30.82 -3.94
C ALA A 66 -6.53 -31.46 -4.80
N GLY A 67 -7.51 -32.12 -4.23
CA GLY A 67 -8.66 -32.63 -5.00
C GLY A 67 -9.38 -31.52 -5.77
N VAL A 68 -9.78 -31.80 -7.03
CA VAL A 68 -10.50 -30.84 -7.86
C VAL A 68 -11.88 -30.52 -7.27
N ILE A 69 -12.43 -29.38 -7.63
CA ILE A 69 -13.78 -28.98 -7.21
C ILE A 69 -14.80 -29.83 -7.97
N SER A 70 -15.35 -30.84 -7.31
CA SER A 70 -16.27 -31.82 -7.91
C SER A 70 -17.75 -31.70 -7.48
N GLY A 71 -18.07 -30.70 -6.64
CA GLY A 71 -19.40 -30.52 -6.05
C GLY A 71 -19.64 -31.34 -4.79
N THR A 72 -18.91 -32.42 -4.54
CA THR A 72 -18.99 -33.21 -3.30
C THR A 72 -17.94 -32.77 -2.31
N THR A 73 -16.69 -32.71 -2.74
CA THR A 73 -15.53 -32.29 -1.95
C THR A 73 -14.56 -31.51 -2.83
N HIS A 74 -13.67 -30.77 -2.21
CA HIS A 74 -12.54 -30.14 -2.90
C HIS A 74 -11.34 -30.07 -1.94
N GLY A 75 -10.14 -30.11 -2.51
CA GLY A 75 -8.91 -29.90 -1.77
C GLY A 75 -8.71 -28.45 -1.37
N VAL A 76 -7.76 -28.20 -0.49
CA VAL A 76 -7.37 -26.85 -0.06
C VAL A 76 -6.74 -26.07 -1.23
N ALA A 77 -5.94 -26.74 -2.06
CA ALA A 77 -5.30 -26.16 -3.25
C ALA A 77 -5.72 -26.92 -4.54
N PRO A 78 -7.00 -26.81 -4.97
CA PRO A 78 -7.56 -27.66 -6.02
C PRO A 78 -6.91 -27.49 -7.40
N ASP A 79 -6.19 -26.40 -7.66
CA ASP A 79 -5.46 -26.18 -8.91
C ASP A 79 -3.96 -26.56 -8.83
N ALA A 80 -3.46 -27.04 -7.67
CA ALA A 80 -2.10 -27.53 -7.55
C ALA A 80 -1.92 -28.89 -8.24
N SER A 81 -0.75 -29.13 -8.83
CA SER A 81 -0.34 -30.45 -9.33
C SER A 81 0.05 -31.38 -8.18
N LEU A 82 0.00 -32.69 -8.43
CA LEU A 82 0.38 -33.70 -7.45
C LEU A 82 1.54 -34.55 -7.96
N VAL A 83 2.47 -34.87 -7.06
CA VAL A 83 3.47 -35.93 -7.20
C VAL A 83 3.26 -36.90 -6.05
N PHE A 84 3.39 -38.19 -6.29
CA PHE A 84 3.19 -39.23 -5.27
C PHE A 84 4.33 -40.25 -5.27
N SER A 85 4.77 -40.66 -4.07
CA SER A 85 5.56 -41.88 -3.86
C SER A 85 5.10 -42.62 -2.60
N THR A 86 5.47 -43.91 -2.49
CA THR A 86 5.12 -44.69 -1.33
C THR A 86 6.16 -44.56 -0.20
N PHE A 87 5.71 -44.51 1.07
CA PHE A 87 6.61 -44.60 2.24
C PHE A 87 7.12 -46.01 2.50
N ASN A 88 6.61 -47.02 1.78
CA ASN A 88 7.02 -48.44 1.97
C ASN A 88 8.41 -48.75 1.36
N ASN A 89 9.05 -47.78 0.74
CA ASN A 89 10.39 -47.90 0.16
C ASN A 89 11.50 -47.73 1.21
N SER A 90 12.72 -48.22 0.89
CA SER A 90 13.90 -47.94 1.71
C SER A 90 14.21 -46.45 1.80
N GLY A 91 14.94 -46.02 2.83
CA GLY A 91 15.38 -44.62 2.95
C GLY A 91 16.19 -44.11 1.75
N THR A 92 16.89 -44.98 1.01
CA THR A 92 17.61 -44.60 -0.23
C THR A 92 16.64 -44.36 -1.37
N ASP A 93 15.61 -45.16 -1.54
CA ASP A 93 14.61 -45.03 -2.59
C ASP A 93 13.76 -43.78 -2.30
N GLN A 94 13.31 -43.59 -1.07
CA GLN A 94 12.61 -42.39 -0.67
C GLN A 94 13.45 -41.12 -0.88
N ALA A 95 14.75 -41.12 -0.58
CA ALA A 95 15.65 -40.00 -0.86
C ALA A 95 15.71 -39.69 -2.38
N THR A 96 15.69 -40.72 -3.22
CA THR A 96 15.64 -40.56 -4.69
C THR A 96 14.33 -39.92 -5.13
N ASP A 97 13.21 -40.35 -4.54
CA ASP A 97 11.89 -39.81 -4.83
C ASP A 97 11.75 -38.35 -4.38
N ILE A 98 12.25 -38.03 -3.18
CA ILE A 98 12.33 -36.64 -2.64
C ILE A 98 13.12 -35.74 -3.60
N ASP A 99 14.31 -36.21 -4.03
CA ASP A 99 15.14 -35.46 -4.97
C ASP A 99 14.47 -35.31 -6.35
N THR A 100 13.71 -36.31 -6.80
CA THR A 100 12.95 -36.27 -8.05
C THR A 100 11.80 -35.26 -7.95
N ALA A 101 11.02 -35.34 -6.87
CA ALA A 101 9.92 -34.40 -6.61
C ALA A 101 10.40 -32.94 -6.56
N ARG A 102 11.56 -32.70 -5.90
CA ARG A 102 12.23 -31.41 -5.80
C ARG A 102 12.75 -30.90 -7.15
N ASN A 103 13.62 -31.69 -7.78
CA ASN A 103 14.43 -31.22 -8.93
C ASN A 103 13.66 -31.28 -10.26
N THR A 104 12.82 -32.30 -10.44
CA THR A 104 12.10 -32.53 -11.71
C THR A 104 10.70 -31.91 -11.71
N HIS A 105 10.01 -31.95 -10.57
CA HIS A 105 8.61 -31.51 -10.46
C HIS A 105 8.44 -30.20 -9.68
N SER A 106 9.53 -29.63 -9.15
CA SER A 106 9.50 -28.35 -8.45
C SER A 106 8.45 -28.32 -7.32
N ALA A 107 8.35 -29.41 -6.57
CA ALA A 107 7.44 -29.51 -5.43
C ALA A 107 7.82 -28.48 -4.38
N ILE A 108 6.82 -27.68 -3.94
CA ILE A 108 7.02 -26.65 -2.93
C ILE A 108 6.59 -27.06 -1.54
N VAL A 109 5.98 -28.22 -1.41
CA VAL A 109 5.60 -28.83 -0.14
C VAL A 109 5.62 -30.34 -0.27
N MET A 110 6.12 -31.01 0.76
CA MET A 110 6.10 -32.46 0.93
C MET A 110 5.17 -32.81 2.09
N ASN A 111 4.13 -33.60 1.83
CA ASN A 111 3.18 -34.07 2.83
C ASN A 111 3.56 -35.47 3.29
N ASN A 112 3.70 -35.63 4.59
CA ASN A 112 3.97 -36.94 5.24
C ASN A 112 2.85 -37.26 6.24
N SER A 113 1.89 -38.09 5.81
CA SER A 113 0.79 -38.54 6.66
C SER A 113 1.04 -39.95 7.24
N TRP A 114 2.25 -40.19 7.69
CA TRP A 114 2.70 -41.49 8.20
C TRP A 114 3.71 -41.34 9.33
N GLY A 115 3.92 -42.41 10.07
CA GLY A 115 4.88 -42.47 11.18
C GLY A 115 5.09 -43.92 11.66
N TYR A 116 5.82 -44.08 12.74
CA TYR A 116 6.07 -45.39 13.35
C TYR A 116 5.25 -45.53 14.63
N GLU A 117 4.69 -46.72 14.82
CA GLU A 117 3.91 -47.08 15.99
C GLU A 117 4.62 -48.20 16.77
N ASN A 118 4.32 -48.33 18.06
CA ASN A 118 4.85 -49.37 18.90
C ASN A 118 4.26 -50.76 18.52
N THR A 119 4.88 -51.81 19.03
CA THR A 119 4.39 -53.18 18.82
C THR A 119 3.02 -53.36 19.48
N GLY A 120 1.96 -53.34 18.70
CA GLY A 120 0.58 -53.44 19.15
C GLY A 120 -0.29 -52.24 18.76
N ASN A 121 0.28 -51.24 18.11
CA ASN A 121 -0.41 -50.07 17.58
C ASN A 121 -1.25 -49.31 18.63
N THR A 122 -0.67 -49.16 19.85
CA THR A 122 -1.33 -48.53 21.00
C THR A 122 -0.75 -47.15 21.37
N SER A 123 0.42 -46.82 20.84
CA SER A 123 1.05 -45.48 20.89
C SER A 123 1.95 -45.26 19.68
N ALA A 124 2.29 -44.01 19.39
CA ALA A 124 3.35 -43.68 18.45
C ALA A 124 4.71 -44.02 19.07
N TRP A 125 5.74 -44.15 18.23
CA TRP A 125 7.10 -43.91 18.68
C TRP A 125 7.25 -42.42 18.96
N GLU A 126 7.34 -42.06 20.25
CA GLU A 126 7.47 -40.64 20.67
C GLU A 126 8.93 -40.19 20.63
N TRP A 127 9.14 -38.89 20.51
CA TRP A 127 10.48 -38.28 20.52
C TRP A 127 11.22 -38.55 21.84
N ASN A 128 10.54 -38.43 22.99
CA ASN A 128 11.11 -38.72 24.30
C ASN A 128 11.55 -40.19 24.47
N GLU A 129 10.88 -41.16 23.82
CA GLU A 129 11.26 -42.57 23.80
C GLU A 129 12.55 -42.76 23.01
N LEU A 130 12.70 -42.10 21.83
CA LEU A 130 13.94 -42.13 21.07
C LEU A 130 15.12 -41.54 21.89
N VAL A 131 14.89 -40.44 22.60
CA VAL A 131 15.89 -39.82 23.49
C VAL A 131 16.24 -40.77 24.63
N ALA A 132 15.25 -41.46 25.24
CA ALA A 132 15.49 -42.43 26.29
C ALA A 132 16.28 -43.65 25.79
N ALA A 133 15.99 -44.16 24.59
CA ALA A 133 16.73 -45.25 23.96
C ALA A 133 18.18 -44.86 23.66
N ALA A 134 18.41 -43.67 23.11
CA ALA A 134 19.74 -43.12 22.83
C ALA A 134 20.58 -43.02 24.13
N ASN A 135 19.98 -42.46 25.19
CA ASN A 135 20.64 -42.34 26.50
C ASN A 135 20.97 -43.71 27.10
N ALA A 136 20.05 -44.68 27.02
CA ALA A 136 20.26 -46.04 27.55
C ALA A 136 21.37 -46.78 26.79
N SER A 137 21.51 -46.55 25.51
CA SER A 137 22.55 -47.14 24.65
C SER A 137 23.89 -46.41 24.68
N GLY A 138 23.92 -45.20 25.26
CA GLY A 138 25.10 -44.32 25.23
C GLY A 138 25.40 -43.72 23.83
N ARG A 139 24.39 -43.62 22.97
CA ARG A 139 24.47 -43.11 21.61
C ARG A 139 23.85 -41.71 21.55
N ASN A 140 24.23 -40.95 20.53
CA ASN A 140 23.41 -39.76 20.12
C ASN A 140 22.20 -40.22 19.28
N ILE A 141 21.29 -39.28 18.97
CA ILE A 141 20.05 -39.59 18.24
C ILE A 141 20.34 -40.18 16.85
N ARG A 142 21.29 -39.62 16.10
CA ARG A 142 21.68 -40.16 14.78
C ARG A 142 22.17 -41.61 14.89
N GLN A 143 23.04 -41.89 15.84
CA GLN A 143 23.56 -43.25 16.07
C GLN A 143 22.47 -44.22 16.54
N GLU A 144 21.45 -43.75 17.26
CA GLU A 144 20.33 -44.58 17.66
C GLU A 144 19.43 -44.90 16.47
N LEU A 145 19.17 -43.91 15.59
CA LEU A 145 18.48 -44.13 14.31
C LEU A 145 19.25 -45.09 13.40
N ASP A 146 20.57 -44.95 13.31
CA ASP A 146 21.44 -45.88 12.56
C ASP A 146 21.37 -47.31 13.07
N ALA A 147 21.13 -47.49 14.37
CA ALA A 147 20.98 -48.80 14.99
C ALA A 147 19.55 -49.32 14.97
N SER A 148 18.59 -48.51 14.53
CA SER A 148 17.17 -48.84 14.51
C SER A 148 16.82 -49.83 13.39
N GLY A 149 15.70 -50.52 13.55
CA GLY A 149 15.08 -51.33 12.47
C GLY A 149 14.07 -50.60 11.61
N PHE A 150 13.97 -49.27 11.73
CA PHE A 150 13.02 -48.49 10.96
C PHE A 150 13.42 -48.39 9.47
N THR A 151 12.45 -48.52 8.58
CA THR A 151 12.65 -48.71 7.12
C THR A 151 13.46 -47.59 6.49
N VAL A 152 13.25 -46.31 6.91
CA VAL A 152 13.94 -45.14 6.35
C VAL A 152 15.29 -44.83 7.02
N PHE A 153 15.60 -45.51 8.13
CA PHE A 153 16.81 -45.28 8.91
C PHE A 153 17.79 -46.49 8.80
N GLY A 154 18.60 -46.72 9.79
CA GLY A 154 19.66 -47.71 9.74
C GLY A 154 20.78 -47.31 8.79
N SER A 155 21.15 -48.18 7.84
CA SER A 155 22.16 -47.84 6.82
C SER A 155 21.77 -46.70 5.87
N HIS A 156 20.52 -46.20 5.93
CA HIS A 156 19.96 -45.17 5.08
C HIS A 156 19.81 -43.82 5.77
N THR A 157 19.98 -43.73 7.07
CA THR A 157 19.76 -42.52 7.88
C THR A 157 20.40 -41.28 7.26
N SER A 158 21.68 -41.35 6.94
CA SER A 158 22.42 -40.20 6.39
C SER A 158 21.84 -39.74 5.03
N THR A 159 21.52 -40.68 4.15
CA THR A 159 20.96 -40.39 2.81
C THR A 159 19.59 -39.79 2.93
N TYR A 160 18.72 -40.37 3.76
CA TYR A 160 17.36 -39.91 3.95
C TYR A 160 17.28 -38.52 4.58
N ILE A 161 18.02 -38.31 5.70
CA ILE A 161 18.06 -37.00 6.40
C ILE A 161 18.64 -35.91 5.48
N THR A 162 19.67 -36.22 4.69
CA THR A 162 20.23 -35.27 3.70
C THR A 162 19.22 -34.93 2.62
N ALA A 163 18.41 -35.88 2.17
CA ALA A 163 17.36 -35.60 1.19
C ALA A 163 16.25 -34.68 1.75
N LEU A 164 15.86 -34.85 3.01
CA LEU A 164 14.94 -33.98 3.72
C LEU A 164 15.50 -32.54 3.82
N ASP A 165 16.76 -32.40 4.24
CA ASP A 165 17.46 -31.12 4.34
C ASP A 165 17.55 -30.42 2.97
N ASN A 166 17.95 -31.16 1.94
CA ASN A 166 17.96 -30.63 0.58
C ASN A 166 16.57 -30.18 0.09
N PHE A 167 15.50 -30.88 0.48
CA PHE A 167 14.15 -30.51 0.08
C PHE A 167 13.76 -29.13 0.62
N GLN A 168 14.15 -28.80 1.84
CA GLN A 168 13.85 -27.49 2.48
C GLN A 168 14.43 -26.29 1.71
N ASN A 169 15.46 -26.49 0.88
CA ASN A 169 15.94 -25.41 -0.01
C ASN A 169 14.92 -24.98 -1.09
N SER A 170 13.87 -25.76 -1.31
CA SER A 170 12.86 -25.49 -2.35
C SER A 170 11.41 -25.74 -1.95
N GLY A 171 11.18 -26.43 -0.82
CA GLY A 171 9.84 -26.77 -0.35
C GLY A 171 9.75 -26.95 1.16
N VAL A 172 8.52 -26.85 1.68
CA VAL A 172 8.20 -27.05 3.09
C VAL A 172 7.91 -28.52 3.36
N ILE A 173 8.40 -29.08 4.46
CA ILE A 173 8.07 -30.42 4.90
C ILE A 173 6.94 -30.34 5.93
N VAL A 174 5.84 -31.05 5.68
CA VAL A 174 4.70 -31.14 6.59
C VAL A 174 4.56 -32.58 7.08
N TRP A 175 4.48 -32.76 8.40
CA TRP A 175 4.41 -34.07 9.03
C TRP A 175 3.21 -34.19 9.97
N ALA A 176 2.45 -35.27 9.82
CA ALA A 176 1.41 -35.67 10.77
C ALA A 176 1.99 -36.10 12.11
N ASN A 177 1.46 -35.59 13.24
CA ASN A 177 2.03 -35.84 14.57
C ASN A 177 1.52 -37.10 15.26
N SER A 178 0.77 -37.95 14.58
CA SER A 178 0.17 -39.17 15.11
C SER A 178 -1.20 -39.02 15.80
N ASN A 179 -1.83 -40.15 16.18
CA ASN A 179 -3.27 -40.23 16.50
C ASN A 179 -3.55 -40.78 17.92
N PHE A 180 -2.60 -40.71 18.84
CA PHE A 180 -2.74 -41.26 20.16
C PHE A 180 -2.90 -40.20 21.24
N ALA A 181 -4.14 -40.01 21.71
CA ALA A 181 -4.46 -39.01 22.72
C ALA A 181 -3.80 -39.19 24.08
N ASN A 182 -3.34 -40.43 24.40
CA ASN A 182 -2.67 -40.73 25.65
C ASN A 182 -1.16 -40.50 25.62
N ASP A 183 -0.59 -40.29 24.43
CA ASP A 183 0.83 -39.98 24.27
C ASP A 183 1.16 -38.61 24.86
N THR A 184 2.41 -38.45 25.31
CA THR A 184 2.84 -37.30 26.11
C THR A 184 3.76 -36.35 25.38
N ASP A 185 4.28 -36.75 24.21
CA ASP A 185 5.20 -35.99 23.38
C ASP A 185 4.87 -36.12 21.91
N THR A 186 5.53 -35.33 21.08
CA THR A 186 5.45 -35.41 19.62
C THR A 186 5.90 -36.77 19.11
N SER A 187 5.37 -37.21 17.97
CA SER A 187 5.89 -38.43 17.32
C SER A 187 7.35 -38.25 16.88
N MET A 188 8.09 -39.35 16.84
CA MET A 188 9.51 -39.37 16.49
C MET A 188 9.76 -38.65 15.12
N MET A 189 8.93 -38.94 14.11
CA MET A 189 9.13 -38.37 12.77
C MET A 189 8.81 -36.87 12.71
N ALA A 190 7.75 -36.43 13.36
CA ALA A 190 7.40 -35.00 13.44
C ALA A 190 8.40 -34.21 14.30
N GLY A 191 9.11 -34.89 15.21
CA GLY A 191 10.12 -34.30 16.11
C GLY A 191 11.56 -34.31 15.58
N LEU A 192 11.84 -34.78 14.36
CA LEU A 192 13.21 -34.84 13.83
C LEU A 192 14.01 -33.52 13.95
N PRO A 193 13.40 -32.30 13.73
CA PRO A 193 14.13 -31.03 13.87
C PRO A 193 14.62 -30.74 15.29
N VAL A 194 14.11 -31.44 16.34
CA VAL A 194 14.58 -31.26 17.72
C VAL A 194 16.08 -31.58 17.86
N TYR A 195 16.58 -32.53 17.08
CA TYR A 195 17.99 -32.89 17.07
C TYR A 195 18.71 -32.43 15.79
N PHE A 196 18.05 -32.54 14.63
CA PHE A 196 18.61 -32.07 13.37
C PHE A 196 18.29 -30.58 13.24
N ASN A 197 19.05 -29.74 13.94
CA ASN A 197 18.80 -28.31 14.15
C ASN A 197 20.02 -27.42 13.85
N GLY A 198 21.03 -27.95 13.14
CA GLY A 198 22.25 -27.23 12.81
C GLY A 198 23.23 -27.05 13.99
N VAL A 199 22.82 -27.42 15.21
CA VAL A 199 23.63 -27.32 16.47
C VAL A 199 23.96 -28.66 17.04
N ASP A 200 22.96 -29.52 17.30
CA ASP A 200 23.13 -30.86 17.83
C ASP A 200 23.58 -31.84 16.74
N ASP A 201 23.17 -31.59 15.51
CA ASP A 201 23.68 -32.24 14.31
C ASP A 201 24.02 -31.16 13.27
N SER A 202 24.87 -31.45 12.29
CA SER A 202 25.26 -30.53 11.24
C SER A 202 24.14 -30.26 10.20
N VAL A 203 23.12 -31.10 10.15
CA VAL A 203 21.93 -30.92 9.31
C VAL A 203 20.91 -30.07 10.08
N ASP A 204 20.24 -29.16 9.38
CA ASP A 204 19.17 -28.34 9.95
C ASP A 204 17.84 -28.62 9.26
N LEU A 205 16.93 -29.30 9.95
CA LEU A 205 15.57 -29.56 9.48
C LEU A 205 14.56 -28.53 10.04
N SER A 206 14.99 -27.54 10.81
CA SER A 206 14.08 -26.60 11.47
C SER A 206 13.65 -25.45 10.58
N ASP A 207 14.34 -25.21 9.45
CA ASP A 207 14.12 -24.03 8.60
C ASP A 207 12.73 -24.04 7.94
N ALA A 208 12.30 -25.18 7.39
CA ALA A 208 11.05 -25.25 6.64
C ALA A 208 10.25 -26.53 6.98
N TRP A 209 9.97 -26.69 8.27
CA TRP A 209 9.27 -27.85 8.82
C TRP A 209 7.98 -27.46 9.52
N LEU A 210 6.93 -28.26 9.35
CA LEU A 210 5.66 -28.13 10.06
C LEU A 210 5.20 -29.49 10.59
N SER A 211 4.88 -29.55 11.87
CA SER A 211 4.19 -30.66 12.52
C SER A 211 2.70 -30.34 12.67
N VAL A 212 1.83 -31.30 12.46
CA VAL A 212 0.37 -31.10 12.48
C VAL A 212 -0.28 -32.03 13.51
N MET A 213 -0.87 -31.38 14.52
CA MET A 213 -1.54 -32.06 15.63
C MET A 213 -3.01 -32.31 15.33
N TYR A 214 -3.47 -33.52 15.67
CA TYR A 214 -4.88 -33.92 15.57
C TYR A 214 -5.71 -33.40 16.74
N ALA A 215 -6.74 -32.62 16.44
CA ALA A 215 -7.73 -32.14 17.40
C ALA A 215 -9.12 -32.06 16.80
N GLU A 216 -10.15 -31.98 17.64
CA GLU A 216 -11.53 -31.65 17.29
C GLU A 216 -11.85 -30.29 17.87
N PHE A 217 -12.39 -29.40 17.07
CA PHE A 217 -12.93 -28.13 17.52
C PHE A 217 -14.44 -28.24 17.73
N THR A 218 -14.87 -28.21 18.99
CA THR A 218 -16.28 -28.36 19.39
C THR A 218 -17.03 -27.03 19.46
N GLY A 219 -16.32 -25.91 19.34
CA GLY A 219 -16.89 -24.55 19.33
C GLY A 219 -17.52 -24.17 18.00
N THR A 220 -18.13 -22.99 17.96
CA THR A 220 -18.75 -22.45 16.72
C THR A 220 -17.87 -21.44 15.98
N THR A 221 -17.01 -20.73 16.70
CA THR A 221 -16.07 -19.73 16.16
C THR A 221 -14.80 -19.71 17.00
N LEU A 222 -13.66 -19.39 16.37
CA LEU A 222 -12.39 -19.18 17.10
C LEU A 222 -12.37 -17.89 17.91
N SER A 223 -13.25 -16.93 17.60
CA SER A 223 -13.35 -15.70 18.38
C SER A 223 -14.01 -15.95 19.73
N GLY A 224 -13.24 -15.79 20.80
CA GLY A 224 -13.67 -16.05 22.17
C GLY A 224 -13.61 -17.52 22.58
N ALA A 225 -13.03 -18.40 21.74
CA ALA A 225 -12.76 -19.78 22.09
C ALA A 225 -11.73 -19.88 23.23
N SER A 226 -11.73 -21.03 23.90
CA SER A 226 -10.79 -21.42 24.96
C SER A 226 -10.31 -22.84 24.75
N THR A 227 -9.37 -23.31 25.55
CA THR A 227 -8.88 -24.70 25.48
C THR A 227 -9.96 -25.76 25.71
N SER A 228 -11.07 -25.40 26.36
CA SER A 228 -12.21 -26.31 26.55
C SER A 228 -13.04 -26.54 25.28
N ASP A 229 -12.85 -25.73 24.27
CA ASP A 229 -13.50 -25.87 22.97
C ASP A 229 -12.71 -26.76 22.02
N PHE A 230 -11.59 -27.35 22.48
CA PHE A 230 -10.74 -28.25 21.73
C PHE A 230 -10.57 -29.59 22.48
N ASN A 231 -10.88 -30.68 21.81
CA ASN A 231 -10.53 -32.04 22.24
C ASN A 231 -9.22 -32.45 21.58
N ARG A 232 -8.18 -32.73 22.35
CA ARG A 232 -6.94 -33.33 21.84
C ARG A 232 -7.20 -34.80 21.53
N LEU A 233 -7.03 -35.22 20.31
CA LEU A 233 -7.30 -36.54 19.81
C LEU A 233 -6.03 -37.28 19.36
N GLY A 234 -4.91 -36.57 19.19
CA GLY A 234 -3.60 -37.10 18.82
C GLY A 234 -2.50 -36.73 19.81
N ASN A 235 -1.26 -37.01 19.43
CA ASN A 235 -0.08 -36.63 20.18
C ASN A 235 -0.02 -35.12 20.38
N PRO A 236 0.44 -34.58 21.52
CA PRO A 236 0.65 -33.14 21.70
C PRO A 236 1.79 -32.64 20.79
N CYS A 237 1.88 -31.34 20.60
CA CYS A 237 3.01 -30.73 19.91
C CYS A 237 4.35 -31.03 20.62
N GLY A 238 4.35 -31.10 21.96
CA GLY A 238 5.47 -31.55 22.77
C GLY A 238 6.79 -30.84 22.44
N ASN A 239 7.82 -31.59 22.15
CA ASN A 239 9.11 -31.06 21.74
C ASN A 239 9.11 -30.43 20.36
N ALA A 240 8.09 -30.65 19.48
CA ALA A 240 7.93 -30.02 18.19
C ALA A 240 7.13 -28.68 18.24
N LYS A 241 6.85 -28.17 19.42
CA LYS A 241 5.94 -26.99 19.63
C LYS A 241 6.29 -25.74 18.84
N GLU A 242 7.56 -25.50 18.52
CA GLU A 242 8.02 -24.30 17.82
C GLU A 242 7.68 -24.28 16.33
N TRP A 243 7.31 -25.42 15.75
CA TRP A 243 6.86 -25.57 14.36
C TRP A 243 5.58 -26.38 14.21
N CYS A 244 4.79 -26.48 15.28
CA CYS A 244 3.57 -27.27 15.34
C CYS A 244 2.31 -26.41 15.22
N LEU A 245 1.34 -26.93 14.47
CA LEU A 245 0.01 -26.33 14.25
C LEU A 245 -1.09 -27.32 14.65
N VAL A 246 -2.24 -26.80 15.07
CA VAL A 246 -3.44 -27.59 15.41
C VAL A 246 -4.45 -27.49 14.29
N VAL A 247 -4.96 -28.61 13.83
CA VAL A 247 -5.99 -28.66 12.79
C VAL A 247 -7.21 -29.45 13.29
N ASP A 248 -8.42 -28.99 12.94
CA ASP A 248 -9.63 -29.79 13.11
C ASP A 248 -9.71 -30.80 11.96
N ASP A 249 -9.43 -32.04 12.30
CA ASP A 249 -9.34 -33.16 11.40
C ASP A 249 -10.15 -34.38 11.92
N SER A 250 -11.19 -34.07 12.71
CA SER A 250 -12.04 -35.06 13.37
C SER A 250 -13.08 -35.76 12.48
N ALA A 251 -13.45 -35.16 11.33
CA ALA A 251 -14.43 -35.73 10.40
C ALA A 251 -14.25 -35.13 9.00
N ILE A 252 -13.22 -35.55 8.28
CA ILE A 252 -12.88 -35.01 6.97
C ILE A 252 -13.41 -35.93 5.86
N GLN A 253 -14.37 -35.42 5.08
CA GLN A 253 -14.86 -36.11 3.88
C GLN A 253 -13.97 -35.80 2.68
N ALA A 254 -13.42 -36.84 2.06
CA ALA A 254 -12.55 -36.74 0.90
C ALA A 254 -12.65 -38.01 0.01
N ALA A 255 -11.77 -38.15 -0.98
CA ALA A 255 -11.75 -39.34 -1.83
C ALA A 255 -11.44 -40.60 -1.01
N GLY A 256 -12.21 -41.65 -1.17
CA GLY A 256 -11.96 -42.95 -0.55
C GLY A 256 -11.21 -43.87 -1.49
N TYR A 257 -11.96 -44.52 -2.39
CA TYR A 257 -11.44 -45.49 -3.37
C TYR A 257 -12.23 -45.48 -4.67
N VAL A 258 -11.78 -46.22 -5.67
CA VAL A 258 -12.56 -46.52 -6.86
C VAL A 258 -13.04 -47.99 -6.77
N ASP A 259 -14.35 -48.19 -6.84
CA ASP A 259 -14.91 -49.55 -6.74
C ASP A 259 -14.63 -50.39 -8.00
N ALA A 260 -14.94 -51.70 -7.93
CA ALA A 260 -14.74 -52.62 -9.03
C ALA A 260 -15.56 -52.25 -10.30
N GLY A 261 -16.59 -51.42 -10.16
CA GLY A 261 -17.40 -50.89 -11.27
C GLY A 261 -16.84 -49.60 -11.87
N GLY A 262 -15.72 -49.06 -11.31
CA GLY A 262 -15.12 -47.81 -11.76
C GLY A 262 -15.76 -46.57 -11.14
N THR A 263 -16.58 -46.71 -10.08
CA THR A 263 -17.23 -45.60 -9.40
C THR A 263 -16.34 -45.07 -8.29
N SER A 264 -16.14 -43.73 -8.26
CA SER A 264 -15.42 -43.06 -7.17
C SER A 264 -16.28 -42.98 -5.92
N VAL A 265 -15.76 -43.50 -4.83
CA VAL A 265 -16.39 -43.51 -3.50
C VAL A 265 -15.68 -42.49 -2.59
N TYR A 266 -16.44 -41.74 -1.82
CA TYR A 266 -15.95 -40.76 -0.87
C TYR A 266 -16.16 -41.27 0.56
N ASP A 267 -15.17 -41.11 1.42
CA ASP A 267 -15.19 -41.53 2.81
C ASP A 267 -14.95 -40.37 3.77
N THR A 268 -15.40 -40.53 5.01
CA THR A 268 -15.13 -39.59 6.10
C THR A 268 -14.15 -40.23 7.09
N LEU A 269 -12.98 -39.63 7.18
CA LEU A 269 -11.90 -40.11 8.03
C LEU A 269 -11.49 -39.06 9.04
N GLN A 270 -10.65 -39.46 9.99
CA GLN A 270 -10.14 -38.62 11.04
C GLN A 270 -8.68 -38.97 11.34
N GLY A 271 -7.94 -37.99 11.90
CA GLY A 271 -6.57 -38.17 12.31
C GLY A 271 -5.64 -37.14 11.78
N SER A 272 -4.46 -36.98 12.37
CA SER A 272 -3.40 -36.06 11.94
C SER A 272 -3.02 -36.24 10.46
N SER A 273 -3.24 -37.44 9.93
CA SER A 273 -3.11 -37.75 8.49
C SER A 273 -4.06 -36.92 7.59
N MET A 274 -5.18 -36.44 8.13
CA MET A 274 -6.15 -35.59 7.44
C MET A 274 -5.86 -34.08 7.67
N GLY A 275 -5.12 -33.76 8.74
CA GLY A 275 -4.65 -32.40 9.05
C GLY A 275 -3.43 -31.99 8.21
N ALA A 276 -2.43 -32.85 8.11
CA ALA A 276 -1.21 -32.54 7.36
C ALA A 276 -1.46 -32.11 5.91
N PRO A 277 -2.32 -32.79 5.11
CA PRO A 277 -2.63 -32.35 3.74
C PRO A 277 -3.42 -31.03 3.67
N GLN A 278 -4.19 -30.66 4.71
CA GLN A 278 -4.79 -29.33 4.79
C GLN A 278 -3.69 -28.25 4.84
N VAL A 279 -2.70 -28.44 5.72
CA VAL A 279 -1.56 -27.52 5.86
C VAL A 279 -0.72 -27.50 4.58
N SER A 280 -0.49 -28.66 3.97
CA SER A 280 0.23 -28.75 2.68
C SER A 280 -0.45 -27.97 1.58
N GLY A 281 -1.79 -28.03 1.48
CA GLY A 281 -2.58 -27.19 0.59
C GLY A 281 -2.44 -25.70 0.92
N MET A 282 -2.41 -25.32 2.21
CA MET A 282 -2.22 -23.92 2.63
C MET A 282 -0.85 -23.38 2.20
N ILE A 283 0.21 -24.17 2.31
CA ILE A 283 1.55 -23.80 1.80
C ILE A 283 1.51 -23.59 0.28
N ALA A 284 0.79 -24.43 -0.47
CA ALA A 284 0.63 -24.24 -1.90
C ALA A 284 -0.11 -22.91 -2.24
N LEU A 285 -1.12 -22.53 -1.45
CA LEU A 285 -1.79 -21.23 -1.59
C LEU A 285 -0.85 -20.07 -1.25
N LEU A 286 -0.07 -20.17 -0.17
CA LEU A 286 0.93 -19.15 0.19
C LEU A 286 2.00 -19.03 -0.88
N GLY A 287 2.52 -20.15 -1.41
CA GLY A 287 3.48 -20.13 -2.50
C GLY A 287 2.94 -19.54 -3.80
N GLN A 288 1.62 -19.65 -4.06
CA GLN A 288 0.99 -18.94 -5.16
C GLN A 288 0.91 -17.43 -4.87
N ALA A 289 0.54 -17.05 -3.65
CA ALA A 289 0.41 -15.65 -3.24
C ALA A 289 1.76 -14.94 -3.13
N PHE A 290 2.79 -15.64 -2.66
CA PHE A 290 4.14 -15.13 -2.41
C PHE A 290 5.18 -15.97 -3.19
N PRO A 291 5.23 -15.88 -4.53
CA PRO A 291 6.01 -16.80 -5.38
C PRO A 291 7.53 -16.69 -5.22
N ASN A 292 8.03 -15.65 -4.58
CA ASN A 292 9.44 -15.43 -4.33
C ASN A 292 9.83 -15.63 -2.85
N HIS A 293 8.92 -16.00 -1.97
CA HIS A 293 9.24 -16.42 -0.61
C HIS A 293 10.05 -17.72 -0.63
N THR A 294 11.02 -17.81 0.25
CA THR A 294 11.70 -19.08 0.55
C THR A 294 10.74 -20.02 1.28
N PRO A 295 11.01 -21.35 1.30
CA PRO A 295 10.23 -22.26 2.11
C PRO A 295 10.16 -21.87 3.60
N GLU A 296 11.26 -21.42 4.19
CA GLU A 296 11.34 -20.87 5.54
C GLU A 296 10.36 -19.70 5.73
N GLN A 297 10.37 -18.71 4.81
CA GLN A 297 9.47 -17.57 4.89
C GLN A 297 7.99 -17.94 4.75
N LEU A 298 7.65 -18.98 3.99
CA LEU A 298 6.28 -19.52 3.91
C LEU A 298 5.88 -20.18 5.23
N THR A 299 6.78 -20.95 5.84
CA THR A 299 6.62 -21.60 7.14
C THR A 299 6.43 -20.55 8.24
N ASP A 300 7.36 -19.60 8.34
CA ASP A 300 7.34 -18.50 9.31
C ASP A 300 6.03 -17.71 9.22
N ARG A 301 5.59 -17.42 7.99
CA ARG A 301 4.37 -16.67 7.75
C ARG A 301 3.12 -17.42 8.23
N LEU A 302 3.05 -18.73 8.01
CA LEU A 302 1.94 -19.54 8.48
C LEU A 302 1.93 -19.66 10.01
N LEU A 303 3.08 -19.90 10.63
CA LEU A 303 3.24 -19.98 12.09
C LEU A 303 2.94 -18.64 12.76
N ALA A 304 3.54 -17.54 12.29
CA ALA A 304 3.37 -16.20 12.87
C ALA A 304 1.94 -15.66 12.76
N SER A 305 1.13 -16.19 11.86
CA SER A 305 -0.26 -15.79 11.66
C SER A 305 -1.29 -16.76 12.23
N ALA A 306 -0.86 -17.86 12.81
CA ALA A 306 -1.76 -18.84 13.41
C ALA A 306 -2.56 -18.22 14.56
N ASN A 307 -3.79 -18.69 14.76
CA ASN A 307 -4.64 -18.21 15.85
C ASN A 307 -4.33 -18.93 17.14
N ASN A 308 -3.69 -18.25 18.07
CA ASN A 308 -3.34 -18.72 19.42
C ASN A 308 -4.09 -17.98 20.55
N ALA A 309 -5.12 -17.19 20.21
CA ALA A 309 -5.84 -16.36 21.19
C ALA A 309 -6.68 -17.16 22.20
N TRP A 310 -6.84 -18.46 21.97
CA TRP A 310 -7.68 -19.36 22.77
C TRP A 310 -6.92 -20.11 23.87
N PHE A 311 -5.60 -19.96 23.95
CA PHE A 311 -4.77 -20.52 25.04
C PHE A 311 -3.75 -19.49 25.56
N THR A 312 -3.17 -19.79 26.73
CA THR A 312 -2.04 -19.03 27.26
C THR A 312 -0.73 -19.60 26.72
N PRO A 313 0.10 -18.82 26.00
CA PRO A 313 1.40 -19.27 25.55
C PRO A 313 2.33 -19.69 26.71
N SER A 314 3.08 -20.79 26.53
CA SER A 314 4.16 -21.24 27.44
C SER A 314 5.53 -20.68 27.02
N GLY A 315 5.66 -20.26 25.75
CA GLY A 315 6.85 -19.68 25.16
C GLY A 315 6.52 -18.86 23.93
N ASN A 316 7.55 -18.40 23.23
CA ASN A 316 7.39 -17.68 21.96
C ASN A 316 8.57 -17.93 21.02
N THR A 317 8.29 -17.99 19.73
CA THR A 317 9.27 -17.97 18.66
C THR A 317 9.38 -16.56 18.09
N THR A 318 10.59 -16.17 17.71
CA THR A 318 10.86 -14.88 17.03
C THR A 318 11.22 -15.17 15.59
N PHE A 319 10.33 -14.83 14.68
CA PHE A 319 10.55 -14.91 13.24
C PHE A 319 11.25 -13.63 12.78
N THR A 320 12.40 -13.77 12.13
CA THR A 320 13.21 -12.63 11.69
C THR A 320 13.48 -12.74 10.20
N VAL A 321 12.95 -11.80 9.43
CA VAL A 321 13.15 -11.71 7.98
C VAL A 321 13.74 -10.35 7.64
N HIS A 322 14.95 -10.33 7.05
CA HIS A 322 15.65 -9.13 6.60
C HIS A 322 15.69 -7.98 7.64
N GLY A 323 15.88 -8.32 8.91
CA GLY A 323 16.04 -7.35 10.00
C GLY A 323 14.73 -6.88 10.67
N ALA A 324 13.57 -7.27 10.14
CA ALA A 324 12.30 -7.13 10.86
C ALA A 324 12.01 -8.41 11.66
N SER A 325 11.39 -8.27 12.82
CA SER A 325 11.09 -9.40 13.71
C SER A 325 9.67 -9.36 14.21
N ILE A 326 9.04 -10.53 14.23
CA ILE A 326 7.72 -10.76 14.83
C ILE A 326 7.83 -11.86 15.87
N LYS A 327 7.23 -11.67 17.04
CA LYS A 327 7.08 -12.68 18.05
C LYS A 327 5.70 -13.31 18.00
N HIS A 328 5.65 -14.63 18.01
CA HIS A 328 4.41 -15.38 18.12
C HIS A 328 4.50 -16.41 19.25
N GLY A 329 3.45 -16.47 20.08
CA GLY A 329 3.40 -17.36 21.22
C GLY A 329 2.99 -18.78 20.83
N TYR A 330 3.61 -19.78 21.45
CA TYR A 330 3.25 -21.18 21.34
C TYR A 330 2.91 -21.79 22.72
N ASN A 331 2.28 -22.96 22.71
CA ASN A 331 1.97 -23.76 23.89
C ASN A 331 2.53 -25.19 23.71
N ASP A 332 3.00 -25.80 24.78
CA ASP A 332 3.61 -27.16 24.73
C ASP A 332 2.64 -28.24 24.19
N THR A 333 1.33 -28.09 24.45
CA THR A 333 0.33 -29.01 23.91
C THR A 333 -0.13 -28.59 22.49
N TRP A 334 -0.34 -27.30 22.26
CA TRP A 334 -1.09 -26.79 21.12
C TRP A 334 -0.24 -26.08 20.06
N GLY A 335 1.09 -26.08 20.20
CA GLY A 335 2.01 -25.38 19.28
C GLY A 335 1.64 -23.93 19.09
N HIS A 336 1.70 -23.44 17.86
CA HIS A 336 1.32 -22.07 17.49
C HIS A 336 -0.20 -21.86 17.37
N GLY A 337 -1.01 -22.93 17.52
CA GLY A 337 -2.46 -22.87 17.42
C GLY A 337 -2.99 -23.20 16.03
N VAL A 338 -4.16 -22.65 15.70
CA VAL A 338 -4.90 -22.99 14.47
C VAL A 338 -4.45 -22.12 13.30
N PRO A 339 -4.04 -22.69 12.15
CA PRO A 339 -3.70 -21.89 10.95
C PRO A 339 -4.82 -20.97 10.53
N ASP A 340 -4.53 -19.68 10.32
CA ASP A 340 -5.46 -18.68 9.80
C ASP A 340 -4.97 -18.12 8.46
N MET A 341 -5.47 -18.68 7.36
CA MET A 341 -5.08 -18.26 6.00
C MET A 341 -5.49 -16.82 5.67
N TYR A 342 -6.54 -16.29 6.31
CA TYR A 342 -6.87 -14.87 6.15
C TYR A 342 -5.78 -13.98 6.75
N ALA A 343 -5.28 -14.32 7.92
CA ALA A 343 -4.17 -13.61 8.55
C ALA A 343 -2.87 -13.80 7.76
N ALA A 344 -2.56 -15.03 7.34
CA ALA A 344 -1.36 -15.37 6.57
C ALA A 344 -1.28 -14.65 5.21
N LEU A 345 -2.41 -14.44 4.54
CA LEU A 345 -2.52 -13.74 3.25
C LEU A 345 -2.72 -12.23 3.42
N SER A 346 -2.89 -11.73 4.64
CA SER A 346 -2.98 -10.31 4.98
C SER A 346 -1.62 -9.75 5.39
N PRO A 347 -1.41 -8.41 5.38
CA PRO A 347 -0.20 -7.81 5.91
C PRO A 347 -0.01 -8.13 7.39
N ILE A 348 1.13 -8.72 7.74
CA ILE A 348 1.53 -8.99 9.12
C ILE A 348 2.36 -7.80 9.60
N THR A 349 1.82 -7.01 10.54
CA THR A 349 2.43 -5.76 11.00
C THR A 349 2.42 -5.65 12.52
N THR A 350 3.39 -4.90 13.04
CA THR A 350 3.41 -4.47 14.45
C THR A 350 3.55 -2.96 14.51
N SER A 351 3.43 -2.37 15.70
CA SER A 351 3.69 -0.93 15.89
C SER A 351 5.13 -0.54 15.55
N SER A 352 6.09 -1.44 15.74
CA SER A 352 7.50 -1.26 15.38
C SER A 352 7.82 -1.61 13.93
N ASN A 353 7.02 -2.47 13.30
CA ASN A 353 7.19 -2.91 11.91
C ASN A 353 5.88 -2.69 11.15
N PRO A 354 5.52 -1.44 10.82
CA PRO A 354 4.34 -1.14 10.02
C PRO A 354 4.54 -1.55 8.55
N LEU A 355 3.46 -1.63 7.80
CA LEU A 355 3.54 -1.78 6.35
C LEU A 355 4.33 -0.60 5.77
N SER A 356 5.45 -0.89 5.05
CA SER A 356 6.37 0.12 4.57
C SER A 356 6.48 0.15 3.05
N PHE A 357 6.60 1.38 2.49
CA PHE A 357 7.09 1.60 1.14
C PHE A 357 8.60 1.79 1.24
N GLY A 358 9.37 0.83 0.75
CA GLY A 358 10.83 0.89 0.79
C GLY A 358 11.34 2.14 0.10
N GLY A 359 11.85 3.11 0.83
CA GLY A 359 12.44 4.33 0.30
C GLY A 359 11.93 5.61 0.94
N GLY A 360 11.92 5.77 2.24
CA GLY A 360 11.61 7.06 2.85
C GLY A 360 11.59 7.04 4.37
N GLY A 361 12.72 7.33 5.00
CA GLY A 361 12.83 7.93 6.31
C GLY A 361 12.25 7.18 7.49
N GLY A 362 12.77 6.02 7.76
CA GLY A 362 12.65 5.30 9.03
C GLY A 362 13.74 4.26 9.08
N SER A 363 14.72 4.45 9.92
CA SER A 363 15.89 3.63 10.08
C SER A 363 15.58 2.14 10.22
N GLY A 364 15.97 1.36 9.21
CA GLY A 364 15.90 -0.09 9.24
C GLY A 364 16.14 -0.64 7.85
N GLY A 365 17.41 -0.86 7.52
CA GLY A 365 17.81 -1.37 6.22
C GLY A 365 17.38 -2.81 6.04
N GLY A 366 17.34 -3.23 4.79
CA GLY A 366 17.34 -4.63 4.42
C GLY A 366 16.14 -5.01 3.56
N GLY A 367 16.46 -5.34 2.33
CA GLY A 367 15.58 -5.76 1.29
C GLY A 367 14.85 -7.06 1.56
N GLY A 368 13.90 -7.33 0.75
CA GLY A 368 13.40 -8.66 0.55
C GLY A 368 11.99 -8.80 0.06
N SER A 369 11.72 -9.68 -0.61
CA SER A 369 10.85 -10.33 -1.58
C SER A 369 9.39 -10.51 -1.11
N SER A 370 8.40 -10.57 -1.83
CA SER A 370 7.87 -10.94 -3.11
C SER A 370 6.34 -11.06 -3.12
N GLY A 371 5.73 -10.64 -4.11
CA GLY A 371 4.45 -10.69 -4.74
C GLY A 371 3.25 -11.34 -4.10
N GLY A 372 2.44 -10.62 -3.40
CA GLY A 372 1.17 -11.03 -2.85
C GLY A 372 -0.06 -10.59 -3.63
N GLY A 373 -1.20 -11.01 -3.18
CA GLY A 373 -2.52 -10.60 -3.66
C GLY A 373 -2.73 -9.10 -3.59
N GLN A 374 -3.64 -8.59 -4.41
CA GLN A 374 -4.06 -7.20 -4.38
C GLN A 374 -4.98 -6.96 -3.18
N ILE A 375 -4.57 -6.10 -2.26
CA ILE A 375 -5.40 -5.68 -1.14
C ILE A 375 -6.11 -4.39 -1.51
N PRO A 376 -7.46 -4.32 -1.40
CA PRO A 376 -8.18 -3.07 -1.58
C PRO A 376 -7.67 -2.00 -0.57
N PHE A 377 -7.46 -0.77 -1.07
CA PHE A 377 -6.96 0.36 -0.26
C PHE A 377 -7.78 0.60 1.02
N ALA A 378 -9.10 0.35 0.97
CA ALA A 378 -9.96 0.44 2.14
C ALA A 378 -9.58 -0.53 3.27
N GLN A 379 -8.98 -1.69 2.94
CA GLN A 379 -8.47 -2.65 3.92
C GLN A 379 -7.08 -2.24 4.44
N LEU A 380 -6.23 -1.64 3.60
CA LEU A 380 -4.92 -1.12 4.01
C LEU A 380 -5.01 -0.07 5.12
N LYS A 381 -6.08 0.73 5.16
CA LYS A 381 -6.33 1.72 6.23
C LYS A 381 -6.46 1.11 7.63
N LYS A 382 -6.69 -0.20 7.74
CA LYS A 382 -6.75 -0.93 9.02
C LYS A 382 -5.37 -1.25 9.59
N TYR A 383 -4.30 -1.16 8.78
CA TYR A 383 -2.95 -1.45 9.21
C TYR A 383 -2.20 -0.15 9.49
N PRO A 384 -1.23 -0.15 10.42
CA PRO A 384 -0.34 0.99 10.62
C PRO A 384 0.54 1.15 9.36
N VAL A 385 0.09 2.00 8.45
CA VAL A 385 0.82 2.40 7.24
C VAL A 385 1.31 3.81 7.46
N SER A 386 2.55 4.11 7.10
CA SER A 386 3.00 5.48 6.96
C SER A 386 2.14 6.12 5.86
N LEU A 387 1.17 6.96 6.27
CA LEU A 387 0.20 7.57 5.37
C LEU A 387 0.93 8.46 4.35
N SER A 388 1.02 7.97 3.14
CA SER A 388 1.56 8.71 2.00
C SER A 388 0.42 9.35 1.24
N SER A 389 0.53 10.63 0.94
CA SER A 389 -0.50 11.31 0.13
C SER A 389 0.12 12.38 -0.78
N LEU A 390 -0.48 12.58 -1.92
CA LEU A 390 -0.19 13.67 -2.83
C LEU A 390 -1.50 14.41 -3.14
N SER A 391 -1.58 15.66 -2.70
CA SER A 391 -2.70 16.56 -3.03
C SER A 391 -2.24 17.52 -4.11
N THR A 392 -2.84 17.46 -5.30
CA THR A 392 -2.46 18.27 -6.46
C THR A 392 -3.19 19.60 -6.47
N SER A 393 -2.48 20.68 -6.85
CA SER A 393 -3.08 21.99 -7.08
C SER A 393 -3.94 22.01 -8.36
N SER A 394 -4.82 23.02 -8.47
CA SER A 394 -5.66 23.23 -9.67
C SER A 394 -4.84 23.43 -10.95
N SER A 395 -3.64 23.99 -10.85
CA SER A 395 -2.73 24.19 -12.02
C SER A 395 -2.34 22.88 -12.70
N LEU A 396 -2.30 21.77 -11.96
CA LEU A 396 -1.99 20.41 -12.43
C LEU A 396 -3.24 19.67 -12.94
N GLY A 397 -4.44 20.11 -12.55
CA GLY A 397 -5.69 19.44 -12.90
C GLY A 397 -5.63 17.94 -12.64
N ASN A 398 -5.96 17.14 -13.65
CA ASN A 398 -5.92 15.67 -13.58
C ASN A 398 -4.62 15.03 -14.11
N ALA A 399 -3.61 15.82 -14.44
CA ALA A 399 -2.43 15.29 -15.12
C ALA A 399 -1.74 14.14 -14.36
N ILE A 400 -1.50 14.31 -13.06
CA ILE A 400 -0.86 13.29 -12.22
C ILE A 400 -1.78 12.09 -12.03
N SER A 401 -3.05 12.28 -11.66
CA SER A 401 -3.98 11.17 -11.44
C SER A 401 -4.18 10.33 -12.70
N LYS A 402 -4.31 10.97 -13.86
CA LYS A 402 -4.42 10.28 -15.15
C LYS A 402 -3.13 9.55 -15.54
N GLY A 403 -1.97 10.18 -15.34
CA GLY A 403 -0.68 9.56 -15.65
C GLY A 403 -0.34 8.35 -14.75
N LEU A 404 -0.90 8.30 -13.56
CA LEU A 404 -0.69 7.24 -12.57
C LEU A 404 -1.86 6.25 -12.45
N GLU A 405 -2.92 6.38 -13.25
CA GLU A 405 -4.14 5.57 -13.17
C GLU A 405 -3.89 4.06 -13.19
N ASN A 406 -2.93 3.60 -14.00
CA ASN A 406 -2.58 2.19 -14.15
C ASN A 406 -1.19 1.87 -13.60
N LYS A 407 -0.68 2.67 -12.67
CA LYS A 407 0.61 2.44 -12.04
C LYS A 407 0.44 1.79 -10.68
N PHE A 408 1.38 0.91 -10.36
CA PHE A 408 1.41 0.15 -9.12
C PHE A 408 2.74 0.37 -8.41
N THR A 409 2.70 0.20 -7.10
CA THR A 409 3.87 0.07 -6.24
C THR A 409 3.65 -1.09 -5.28
N TYR A 410 4.69 -1.55 -4.60
CA TYR A 410 4.58 -2.58 -3.57
C TYR A 410 4.88 -1.99 -2.20
N ALA A 411 4.08 -2.40 -1.22
CA ALA A 411 4.37 -2.20 0.19
C ALA A 411 4.68 -3.55 0.83
N TYR A 412 5.65 -3.58 1.73
CA TYR A 412 6.13 -4.79 2.39
C TYR A 412 5.76 -4.80 3.86
N ASP A 413 5.30 -5.94 4.34
CA ASP A 413 5.00 -6.17 5.75
C ASP A 413 6.23 -6.66 6.55
N ALA A 414 6.06 -6.94 7.82
CA ALA A 414 7.16 -7.32 8.72
C ALA A 414 7.79 -8.69 8.43
N LEU A 415 7.12 -9.55 7.67
CA LEU A 415 7.66 -10.82 7.15
C LEU A 415 7.95 -10.73 5.64
N HIS A 416 8.14 -9.50 5.14
CA HIS A 416 8.48 -9.20 3.75
C HIS A 416 7.47 -9.68 2.70
N GLY A 417 6.23 -9.94 3.11
CA GLY A 417 5.13 -10.09 2.16
C GLY A 417 4.94 -8.79 1.38
N GLY A 418 5.10 -8.84 0.07
CA GLY A 418 4.89 -7.68 -0.81
C GLY A 418 3.43 -7.58 -1.23
N PHE A 419 2.80 -6.43 -1.05
CA PHE A 419 1.41 -6.17 -1.40
C PHE A 419 1.33 -5.11 -2.49
N LYS A 420 0.74 -5.48 -3.61
CA LYS A 420 0.57 -4.61 -4.77
C LYS A 420 -0.52 -3.57 -4.51
N ILE A 421 -0.20 -2.30 -4.73
CA ILE A 421 -1.08 -1.17 -4.42
C ILE A 421 -1.15 -0.25 -5.64
N HIS A 422 -2.34 0.24 -5.97
CA HIS A 422 -2.52 1.28 -6.97
C HIS A 422 -1.98 2.61 -6.46
N VAL A 423 -1.09 3.24 -7.23
CA VAL A 423 -0.51 4.54 -6.85
C VAL A 423 -1.59 5.62 -6.84
N SER A 424 -2.58 5.53 -7.70
CA SER A 424 -3.74 6.45 -7.75
C SER A 424 -4.51 6.55 -6.43
N ASP A 425 -4.47 5.49 -5.59
CA ASP A 425 -5.17 5.47 -4.30
C ASP A 425 -4.61 6.46 -3.27
N PHE A 426 -3.38 6.93 -3.49
CA PHE A 426 -2.71 7.93 -2.65
C PHE A 426 -2.86 9.36 -3.17
N ILE A 427 -3.50 9.56 -4.32
CA ILE A 427 -3.61 10.86 -4.96
C ILE A 427 -4.98 11.45 -4.64
N ASN A 428 -4.97 12.56 -3.93
CA ASN A 428 -6.15 13.36 -3.70
C ASN A 428 -6.22 14.47 -4.76
N THR A 429 -7.09 14.31 -5.75
CA THR A 429 -7.49 15.41 -6.62
C THR A 429 -8.57 16.23 -5.93
N GLU A 430 -8.42 17.54 -5.91
CA GLU A 430 -9.40 18.43 -5.32
C GLU A 430 -10.81 18.20 -5.89
N ASN A 431 -11.79 17.99 -5.03
CA ASN A 431 -13.15 17.65 -5.47
C ASN A 431 -13.82 18.90 -6.07
N LYS A 432 -14.22 18.81 -7.35
CA LYS A 432 -14.80 19.88 -8.17
C LYS A 432 -15.92 20.69 -7.49
N ASN A 433 -16.78 20.04 -6.72
CA ASN A 433 -17.94 20.68 -6.10
C ASN A 433 -17.58 21.62 -4.94
N ASN A 434 -16.49 21.36 -4.24
CA ASN A 434 -16.05 22.20 -3.12
C ASN A 434 -15.27 23.43 -3.58
N GLN A 435 -14.60 23.39 -4.73
CA GLN A 435 -13.94 24.55 -5.34
C GLN A 435 -14.96 25.60 -5.81
N LYS A 436 -16.06 25.18 -6.45
CA LYS A 436 -17.11 26.08 -6.95
C LYS A 436 -17.69 27.02 -5.87
N ILE A 437 -18.02 26.46 -4.70
CA ILE A 437 -18.72 27.22 -3.66
C ILE A 437 -17.75 28.12 -2.90
N LYS A 438 -16.50 27.68 -2.66
CA LYS A 438 -15.53 28.45 -1.87
C LYS A 438 -14.93 29.63 -2.62
N LEU A 439 -14.51 29.44 -3.89
CA LEU A 439 -13.94 30.53 -4.70
C LEU A 439 -14.92 31.69 -4.89
N SER A 440 -16.19 31.38 -5.20
CA SER A 440 -17.19 32.42 -5.42
C SER A 440 -17.58 33.16 -4.15
N ILE A 441 -17.70 32.49 -3.01
CA ILE A 441 -18.11 33.11 -1.75
C ILE A 441 -16.95 33.87 -1.09
N ASN A 442 -15.75 33.32 -1.06
CA ASN A 442 -14.61 33.99 -0.43
C ASN A 442 -14.18 35.24 -1.21
N GLU A 443 -14.12 35.14 -2.53
CA GLU A 443 -13.79 36.30 -3.40
C GLU A 443 -14.81 37.43 -3.21
N GLU A 444 -16.10 37.12 -3.11
CA GLU A 444 -17.15 38.11 -2.93
C GLU A 444 -17.16 38.69 -1.50
N LEU A 445 -16.92 37.88 -0.48
CA LEU A 445 -16.75 38.36 0.89
C LEU A 445 -15.51 39.26 1.04
N GLU A 446 -14.42 38.95 0.34
CA GLU A 446 -13.24 39.81 0.31
C GLU A 446 -13.50 41.12 -0.46
N ASN A 447 -14.24 41.06 -1.58
CA ASN A 447 -14.62 42.24 -2.31
C ASN A 447 -15.59 43.14 -1.50
N LEU A 448 -16.52 42.57 -0.74
CA LEU A 448 -17.36 43.30 0.21
C LEU A 448 -16.53 43.96 1.32
N ARG A 449 -15.55 43.26 1.90
CA ARG A 449 -14.60 43.80 2.87
C ARG A 449 -13.75 44.93 2.28
N LYS A 450 -13.22 44.78 1.06
CA LYS A 450 -12.46 45.84 0.35
C LYS A 450 -13.29 47.10 0.12
N ILE A 451 -14.58 46.95 -0.10
CA ILE A 451 -15.51 48.07 -0.31
C ILE A 451 -15.78 48.85 0.98
N GLU A 452 -15.91 48.18 2.12
CA GLU A 452 -16.05 48.85 3.41
C GLU A 452 -14.80 49.65 3.81
N ILE A 453 -13.63 49.19 3.38
CA ILE A 453 -12.34 49.79 3.70
C ILE A 453 -12.01 51.00 2.86
N SER A 454 -12.45 51.05 1.57
CA SER A 454 -12.20 52.17 0.68
C SER A 454 -12.97 53.47 1.07
N GLY A 455 -13.95 53.37 1.96
CA GLY A 455 -14.75 54.49 2.45
C GLY A 455 -14.30 55.09 3.81
N GLN A 456 -13.30 54.53 4.48
CA GLN A 456 -12.82 55.06 5.77
C GLN A 456 -11.32 55.34 5.76
N THR A 457 -10.98 56.62 5.81
CA THR A 457 -9.66 57.12 6.21
C THR A 457 -9.47 56.96 7.73
N SER A 458 -9.23 55.79 8.24
CA SER A 458 -8.63 55.63 9.57
C SER A 458 -8.29 54.17 9.90
N ASN A 459 -7.18 53.93 10.11
CA ASN A 459 -6.25 53.26 11.04
C ASN A 459 -6.79 52.19 11.97
N ASN A 460 -7.71 51.32 11.83
CA ASN A 460 -7.93 50.33 12.90
C ASN A 460 -8.84 49.10 12.56
N ILE A 461 -8.87 48.59 11.34
CA ILE A 461 -9.66 47.35 11.06
C ILE A 461 -8.86 46.19 10.46
N PHE A 462 -7.57 46.15 10.64
CA PHE A 462 -6.75 45.03 10.20
C PHE A 462 -6.13 44.30 11.40
N GLU A 463 -6.33 43.02 11.51
CA GLU A 463 -5.46 42.13 12.31
C GLU A 463 -4.09 42.08 11.62
N GLY A 464 -3.20 42.97 11.96
CA GLY A 464 -1.83 43.05 11.47
C GLY A 464 -1.28 44.51 11.45
N GLU A 465 -0.01 44.65 11.73
CA GLU A 465 0.65 45.96 11.75
C GLU A 465 1.25 46.31 10.39
N TYR A 466 0.84 47.44 9.83
CA TYR A 466 1.43 48.05 8.65
C TYR A 466 2.22 49.30 9.03
N ILE A 467 3.52 49.31 8.76
CA ILE A 467 4.40 50.44 9.02
C ILE A 467 4.89 50.98 7.69
N ASN A 468 4.55 52.24 7.40
CA ASN A 468 4.96 52.95 6.16
C ASN A 468 5.94 54.04 6.50
N PHE A 469 7.16 53.99 5.96
CA PHE A 469 8.18 55.00 6.10
C PHE A 469 8.31 55.80 4.79
N LYS A 470 7.93 57.05 4.81
CA LYS A 470 8.15 57.98 3.69
C LYS A 470 9.29 58.92 4.00
N ASN A 471 10.39 58.88 3.26
CA ASN A 471 11.53 59.74 3.51
C ASN A 471 11.61 60.93 2.57
N LYS A 472 12.54 61.87 2.89
CA LYS A 472 12.75 63.16 2.20
C LYS A 472 13.17 63.05 0.70
N TYR A 473 13.48 61.82 0.22
CA TYR A 473 14.02 61.56 -1.12
C TYR A 473 13.07 60.76 -2.02
N ASN A 474 11.78 60.75 -1.74
CA ASN A 474 10.76 60.02 -2.52
C ASN A 474 10.93 58.45 -2.55
N TYR A 475 11.53 57.86 -1.52
CA TYR A 475 11.56 56.43 -1.34
C TYR A 475 10.44 56.00 -0.39
N GLY A 476 9.67 55.00 -0.75
CA GLY A 476 8.68 54.38 0.14
C GLY A 476 9.13 52.97 0.57
N THR A 477 9.22 52.76 1.88
CA THR A 477 9.48 51.44 2.45
C THR A 477 8.26 51.04 3.27
N SER A 478 7.77 49.82 3.09
CA SER A 478 6.68 49.27 3.89
C SER A 478 7.03 47.86 4.41
N ILE A 479 6.66 47.62 5.67
CA ILE A 479 6.76 46.32 6.30
C ILE A 479 5.34 45.86 6.63
N THR A 480 4.98 44.66 6.25
CA THR A 480 3.69 44.05 6.56
C THR A 480 3.90 42.84 7.44
N LEU A 481 3.13 42.73 8.51
CA LEU A 481 3.13 41.63 9.46
C LEU A 481 1.71 41.04 9.47
N ASP A 482 1.60 39.73 9.22
CA ASP A 482 0.35 38.95 9.29
C ASP A 482 -0.86 39.54 8.53
N THR A 483 -0.61 40.35 7.52
CA THR A 483 -1.66 40.87 6.63
C THR A 483 -1.63 40.16 5.29
N PRO A 484 -2.79 39.90 4.67
CA PRO A 484 -2.83 39.56 3.25
C PRO A 484 -2.11 40.68 2.47
N ASN A 485 -1.43 40.33 1.42
CA ASN A 485 -0.39 41.11 0.72
C ASN A 485 -0.86 42.45 0.15
N LEU A 486 -1.47 43.28 0.99
CA LEU A 486 -1.97 44.63 0.68
C LEU A 486 -0.87 45.57 0.15
N ALA A 487 0.38 45.33 0.52
CA ALA A 487 1.48 46.15 0.04
C ALA A 487 1.77 45.90 -1.44
N ILE A 488 1.63 44.68 -1.92
CA ILE A 488 1.72 44.36 -3.35
C ILE A 488 0.45 44.86 -4.07
N GLN A 489 -0.73 44.68 -3.49
CA GLN A 489 -1.98 45.20 -4.03
C GLN A 489 -2.02 46.74 -4.09
N ASN A 490 -1.44 47.44 -3.11
CA ASN A 490 -1.33 48.91 -3.13
C ASN A 490 -0.21 49.45 -4.03
N ALA A 491 0.71 48.58 -4.42
CA ALA A 491 1.82 48.88 -5.33
C ALA A 491 1.48 48.53 -6.77
N LEU A 492 0.53 47.61 -7.00
CA LEU A 492 -0.08 47.35 -8.28
C LEU A 492 -1.13 48.44 -8.58
N PRO A 493 -1.43 48.71 -9.84
CA PRO A 493 -2.42 49.73 -10.22
C PRO A 493 -3.76 49.50 -9.52
N LYS A 494 -4.37 50.60 -9.05
CA LYS A 494 -5.59 50.61 -8.20
C LYS A 494 -6.82 49.89 -8.79
N ASN A 495 -6.78 49.49 -10.06
CA ASN A 495 -7.92 48.96 -10.80
C ASN A 495 -7.79 47.49 -11.19
N ASN A 496 -6.72 46.77 -10.80
CA ASN A 496 -6.49 45.40 -11.26
C ASN A 496 -6.85 44.36 -10.20
N PHE A 497 -7.87 43.57 -10.48
CA PHE A 497 -8.27 42.38 -9.73
C PHE A 497 -7.35 41.15 -10.03
N TYR A 498 -6.40 41.29 -10.96
CA TYR A 498 -5.50 40.23 -11.31
C TYR A 498 -4.43 40.08 -10.25
N ILE A 499 -4.45 38.92 -9.57
CA ILE A 499 -3.41 38.53 -8.64
C ILE A 499 -2.45 37.61 -9.41
N ASN A 500 -1.18 38.01 -9.49
CA ASN A 500 -0.17 37.14 -10.04
C ASN A 500 -0.15 35.82 -9.24
N PRO A 501 -0.36 34.65 -9.88
CA PRO A 501 -0.51 33.37 -9.18
C PRO A 501 0.71 32.97 -8.35
N PHE A 502 1.85 33.64 -8.53
CA PHE A 502 3.07 33.43 -7.77
C PHE A 502 3.30 34.47 -6.66
N LEU A 503 2.46 35.50 -6.60
CA LEU A 503 2.40 36.48 -5.52
C LEU A 503 1.19 36.15 -4.64
N THR A 504 1.37 35.21 -3.73
CA THR A 504 0.30 34.62 -2.95
C THR A 504 -0.18 35.53 -1.83
N GLU A 505 -1.50 35.60 -1.61
CA GLU A 505 -2.11 36.25 -0.44
C GLU A 505 -1.90 35.38 0.79
N ASN A 506 -1.11 35.86 1.79
CA ASN A 506 -0.76 35.01 2.94
C ASN A 506 -0.48 35.79 4.22
N THR A 507 -0.71 35.09 5.32
CA THR A 507 -0.23 35.51 6.63
C THR A 507 1.29 35.30 6.71
N GLY A 508 2.04 36.35 6.98
CA GLY A 508 3.49 36.29 7.08
C GLY A 508 4.14 37.66 7.13
N MET A 509 5.45 37.70 6.99
CA MET A 509 6.22 38.95 6.99
C MET A 509 6.58 39.34 5.58
N GLY A 510 6.23 40.55 5.17
CA GLY A 510 6.59 41.16 3.90
C GLY A 510 7.44 42.41 4.06
N PHE A 511 8.38 42.59 3.15
CA PHE A 511 9.17 43.80 3.02
C PHE A 511 9.04 44.31 1.59
N ASN A 512 8.70 45.61 1.44
CA ASN A 512 8.58 46.25 0.14
C ASN A 512 9.35 47.55 0.12
N GLN A 513 10.12 47.75 -0.94
CA GLN A 513 10.84 48.99 -1.20
C GLN A 513 10.41 49.55 -2.53
N ARG A 514 9.87 50.76 -2.55
CA ARG A 514 9.49 51.49 -3.78
C ARG A 514 10.52 52.56 -4.07
N LEU A 515 11.05 52.55 -5.28
CA LEU A 515 11.98 53.55 -5.80
C LEU A 515 11.28 54.33 -6.91
N PHE A 516 11.08 55.61 -6.71
CA PHE A 516 10.43 56.45 -7.69
C PHE A 516 11.42 56.85 -8.80
N LEU A 517 11.02 56.69 -10.05
CA LEU A 517 11.74 57.04 -11.26
C LEU A 517 11.04 58.26 -11.89
N ASN A 518 11.64 58.91 -12.91
CA ASN A 518 11.03 60.06 -13.57
C ASN A 518 9.69 59.71 -14.24
N ASP A 519 9.64 58.55 -14.90
CA ASP A 519 8.47 58.11 -15.69
C ASP A 519 7.86 56.80 -15.12
N GLY A 520 7.97 56.59 -13.80
CA GLY A 520 7.42 55.39 -13.19
C GLY A 520 8.01 55.08 -11.80
N ASP A 521 8.01 53.80 -11.43
CA ASP A 521 8.64 53.31 -10.19
C ASP A 521 9.11 51.89 -10.35
N LEU A 522 10.09 51.53 -9.51
CA LEU A 522 10.55 50.16 -9.31
C LEU A 522 10.15 49.69 -7.90
N LEU A 523 9.38 48.63 -7.82
CA LEU A 523 9.02 47.99 -6.58
C LEU A 523 9.85 46.75 -6.40
N ILE A 524 10.50 46.60 -5.25
CA ILE A 524 11.20 45.39 -4.77
C ILE A 524 10.37 44.81 -3.62
N SER A 525 9.89 43.60 -3.79
CA SER A 525 9.06 42.90 -2.80
C SER A 525 9.72 41.61 -2.34
N TYR A 526 9.89 41.44 -1.03
CA TYR A 526 10.20 40.15 -0.42
C TYR A 526 9.04 39.75 0.49
N ASN A 527 8.61 38.52 0.38
CA ASN A 527 7.55 37.97 1.20
C ASN A 527 7.93 36.57 1.69
N ASN A 528 7.82 36.37 2.99
CA ASN A 528 7.93 35.07 3.64
C ASN A 528 6.57 34.77 4.26
N SER A 529 5.86 33.87 3.67
CA SER A 529 4.46 33.61 3.97
C SER A 529 4.18 32.13 4.19
N LYS A 530 3.06 31.90 4.85
CA LYS A 530 2.52 30.58 5.11
C LYS A 530 1.17 30.47 4.42
N ILE A 531 1.08 29.66 3.36
CA ILE A 531 -0.19 29.42 2.69
C ILE A 531 -0.95 28.31 3.38
N ASN A 532 -2.21 28.55 3.65
CA ASN A 532 -3.18 27.51 3.94
C ASN A 532 -3.73 27.04 2.59
N PRO A 533 -3.34 25.88 2.06
CA PRO A 533 -3.94 25.43 0.81
C PRO A 533 -5.45 25.29 1.03
N LEU A 534 -6.24 25.81 0.09
CA LEU A 534 -7.72 25.84 0.12
C LEU A 534 -8.37 24.42 0.11
N THR A 535 -7.65 23.41 0.54
CA THR A 535 -8.11 22.02 0.60
C THR A 535 -8.79 21.73 1.93
N ASN A 536 -9.94 21.09 1.89
CA ASN A 536 -10.78 20.71 3.03
C ASN A 536 -10.17 19.66 3.98
N MET A 537 -8.86 19.43 3.95
CA MET A 537 -8.19 18.47 4.83
C MET A 537 -7.37 19.21 5.87
N ASN A 538 -7.87 19.21 7.11
CA ASN A 538 -7.27 19.75 8.33
C ASN A 538 -6.77 21.20 8.26
N LYS A 539 -7.35 22.06 9.09
CA LYS A 539 -7.05 23.49 9.26
C LYS A 539 -5.61 23.83 9.66
N ASP A 540 -4.76 22.82 9.89
CA ASP A 540 -3.43 22.98 10.49
C ASP A 540 -2.28 22.82 9.49
N VAL A 541 -2.56 22.76 8.20
CA VAL A 541 -1.52 22.55 7.19
C VAL A 541 -1.11 23.86 6.55
N VAL A 542 0.04 24.31 6.92
CA VAL A 542 0.64 25.57 6.47
C VAL A 542 1.86 25.27 5.59
N LEU A 543 1.86 25.78 4.34
CA LEU A 543 2.98 25.62 3.41
C LEU A 543 3.87 26.88 3.47
N PRO A 544 5.16 26.76 3.88
CA PRO A 544 6.06 27.89 3.86
C PRO A 544 6.50 28.24 2.44
N ILE A 545 6.32 29.52 2.08
CA ILE A 545 6.68 30.06 0.75
C ILE A 545 7.46 31.36 0.92
N GLU A 546 8.57 31.46 0.22
CA GLU A 546 9.38 32.66 0.13
C GLU A 546 9.30 33.19 -1.29
N THR A 547 8.99 34.48 -1.47
CA THR A 547 8.94 35.12 -2.78
C THR A 547 9.76 36.39 -2.79
N LEU A 548 10.60 36.54 -3.82
CA LEU A 548 11.30 37.79 -4.13
C LEU A 548 10.87 38.23 -5.52
N ALA A 549 10.34 39.44 -5.65
CA ALA A 549 9.87 39.99 -6.91
C ALA A 549 10.34 41.44 -7.13
N PHE A 550 10.53 41.75 -8.38
CA PHE A 550 10.86 43.08 -8.89
C PHE A 550 9.77 43.49 -9.90
N SER A 551 9.09 44.61 -9.65
CA SER A 551 8.07 45.11 -10.54
C SER A 551 8.45 46.54 -10.99
N LEU A 552 8.65 46.71 -12.29
CA LEU A 552 8.92 47.97 -12.92
C LEU A 552 7.59 48.52 -13.49
N ASN A 553 7.09 49.61 -12.96
CA ASN A 553 5.88 50.28 -13.41
C ASN A 553 6.28 51.52 -14.20
N LEU A 554 5.80 51.62 -15.43
CA LEU A 554 6.08 52.74 -16.33
C LEU A 554 4.78 53.42 -16.73
N ASN A 555 4.77 54.75 -16.67
CA ASN A 555 3.66 55.59 -17.14
C ASN A 555 4.03 56.14 -18.53
N ASN A 556 3.14 56.01 -19.51
CA ASN A 556 3.35 56.47 -20.89
C ASN A 556 2.08 57.12 -21.41
N GLU A 557 2.21 58.10 -22.31
CA GLU A 557 1.08 58.78 -22.96
C GLU A 557 0.12 57.82 -23.71
N ASN A 558 0.61 56.68 -24.18
CA ASN A 558 -0.18 55.67 -24.89
C ASN A 558 -0.86 54.65 -23.98
N PHE A 559 -0.32 54.43 -22.76
CA PHE A 559 -0.83 53.51 -21.76
C PHE A 559 -0.74 54.21 -20.41
N GLU A 560 -1.82 54.22 -19.64
CA GLU A 560 -1.80 54.86 -18.32
C GLU A 560 -0.91 54.07 -17.36
N GLU A 561 -0.73 52.77 -17.63
CA GLU A 561 0.13 51.96 -16.82
C GLU A 561 0.61 50.72 -17.60
N PHE A 562 1.91 50.55 -17.62
CA PHE A 562 2.57 49.35 -18.10
C PHE A 562 3.49 48.84 -16.99
N SER A 563 3.32 47.58 -16.57
CA SER A 563 4.19 46.98 -15.57
C SER A 563 4.81 45.69 -16.04
N LEU A 564 6.09 45.50 -15.68
CA LEU A 564 6.85 44.29 -15.87
C LEU A 564 7.23 43.73 -14.49
N THR A 565 6.90 42.48 -14.22
CA THR A 565 7.25 41.81 -12.96
C THR A 565 8.10 40.59 -13.27
N ALA A 566 9.20 40.46 -12.55
CA ALA A 566 10.03 39.25 -12.54
C ALA A 566 10.32 38.82 -11.11
N GLY A 567 10.34 37.53 -10.83
CA GLY A 567 10.59 37.05 -9.48
C GLY A 567 10.93 35.58 -9.36
N ILE A 568 11.22 35.20 -8.12
CA ILE A 568 11.53 33.84 -7.74
C ILE A 568 10.65 33.49 -6.53
N MET A 569 9.94 32.37 -6.65
CA MET A 569 9.19 31.75 -5.56
C MET A 569 9.90 30.45 -5.15
N LYS A 570 10.14 30.30 -3.84
CA LYS A 570 10.70 29.09 -3.23
C LYS A 570 9.63 28.46 -2.36
N GLU A 571 9.40 27.17 -2.59
CA GLU A 571 8.45 26.35 -1.85
C GLU A 571 9.18 25.31 -1.02
N SER A 572 8.74 25.09 0.22
CA SER A 572 9.22 24.03 1.10
C SER A 572 8.12 22.98 1.27
N GLU A 573 8.48 21.70 1.08
CA GLU A 573 7.57 20.55 1.17
C GLU A 573 6.37 20.61 0.19
N SER A 574 6.42 21.48 -0.81
CA SER A 574 5.39 21.64 -1.84
C SER A 574 6.03 21.91 -3.19
N PHE A 575 5.26 21.73 -4.26
CA PHE A 575 5.62 22.05 -5.63
C PHE A 575 4.40 22.52 -6.38
N LEU A 576 4.45 23.74 -6.92
CA LEU A 576 3.32 24.41 -7.57
C LEU A 576 2.06 24.37 -6.69
N LEU A 577 2.22 24.65 -5.40
CA LEU A 577 1.19 24.61 -4.36
C LEU A 577 0.58 23.22 -4.11
N SER A 578 1.13 22.17 -4.70
CA SER A 578 0.76 20.79 -4.42
C SER A 578 1.49 20.28 -3.19
N LYS A 579 0.76 19.66 -2.28
CA LYS A 579 1.29 19.11 -1.03
C LYS A 579 1.48 17.61 -1.12
N SER A 580 2.53 17.13 -0.46
CA SER A 580 2.81 15.70 -0.36
C SER A 580 3.26 15.30 1.05
N SER A 581 3.13 14.01 1.35
CA SER A 581 3.59 13.43 2.61
C SER A 581 4.02 11.98 2.44
N GLY A 582 4.80 11.47 3.41
CA GLY A 582 5.27 10.09 3.40
C GLY A 582 6.15 9.79 2.19
N ALA A 583 5.91 8.68 1.51
CA ALA A 583 6.70 8.26 0.34
C ALA A 583 6.65 9.25 -0.85
N PHE A 584 5.64 10.13 -0.92
CA PHE A 584 5.59 11.23 -1.89
C PHE A 584 6.28 12.51 -1.41
N GLY A 585 6.96 12.49 -0.26
CA GLY A 585 7.58 13.66 0.34
C GLY A 585 8.41 14.49 -0.65
N LEU A 586 8.31 15.81 -0.53
CA LEU A 586 9.03 16.79 -1.34
C LEU A 586 10.10 17.50 -0.50
N ASN A 587 11.22 17.82 -1.10
CA ASN A 587 12.31 18.56 -0.45
C ASN A 587 12.01 20.06 -0.28
N ASN A 588 12.82 20.71 0.56
CA ASN A 588 12.63 22.10 1.02
C ASN A 588 13.17 23.18 0.07
N ASN A 589 13.40 22.93 -1.20
CA ASN A 589 14.03 23.93 -2.10
C ASN A 589 13.48 23.86 -3.53
N ASN A 590 12.16 23.84 -3.68
CA ASN A 590 11.53 23.86 -4.99
C ASN A 590 11.42 25.31 -5.48
N LEU A 591 11.91 25.61 -6.66
CA LEU A 591 12.02 26.96 -7.19
C LEU A 591 11.13 27.16 -8.40
N THR A 592 10.41 28.28 -8.42
CA THR A 592 9.70 28.81 -9.59
C THR A 592 10.21 30.21 -9.91
N ASN A 593 10.79 30.36 -11.11
CA ASN A 593 11.09 31.67 -11.66
C ASN A 593 9.88 32.12 -12.46
N PHE A 594 9.39 33.33 -12.26
CA PHE A 594 8.23 33.83 -12.95
C PHE A 594 8.48 35.20 -13.57
N PHE A 595 7.74 35.47 -14.66
CA PHE A 595 7.72 36.71 -15.35
C PHE A 595 6.25 37.07 -15.68
N GLY A 596 5.89 38.32 -15.44
CA GLY A 596 4.54 38.82 -15.72
C GLY A 596 4.60 40.21 -16.36
N PHE A 597 3.57 40.53 -17.14
CA PHE A 597 3.35 41.88 -17.57
C PHE A 597 1.87 42.26 -17.45
N ASN A 598 1.64 43.52 -17.15
CA ASN A 598 0.35 44.12 -17.07
C ASN A 598 0.34 45.34 -17.98
N LEU A 599 -0.80 45.55 -18.65
CA LEU A 599 -1.04 46.67 -19.51
C LEU A 599 -2.44 47.20 -19.21
N ASN A 600 -2.54 48.49 -18.87
CA ASN A 600 -3.82 49.16 -18.65
C ASN A 600 -3.95 50.39 -19.54
N LYS A 601 -5.10 50.53 -20.23
CA LYS A 601 -5.43 51.66 -21.06
C LYS A 601 -6.84 52.17 -20.79
N ASN A 602 -6.95 53.42 -20.44
CA ASN A 602 -8.21 54.12 -20.41
C ASN A 602 -8.52 54.73 -21.80
N PHE A 603 -9.69 54.46 -22.31
CA PHE A 603 -10.14 55.07 -23.57
C PHE A 603 -10.80 56.43 -23.33
N ASN A 604 -11.42 56.59 -22.17
CA ASN A 604 -12.05 57.80 -21.68
C ASN A 604 -12.24 57.68 -20.15
N ASN A 605 -12.82 58.71 -19.50
CA ASN A 605 -13.05 58.71 -18.06
C ASN A 605 -13.99 57.57 -17.55
N ASN A 606 -14.67 56.86 -18.47
CA ASN A 606 -15.68 55.88 -18.16
C ASN A 606 -15.36 54.47 -18.66
N SER A 607 -14.31 54.27 -19.46
CA SER A 607 -13.98 52.95 -20.00
C SER A 607 -12.49 52.67 -19.98
N SER A 608 -12.14 51.46 -19.57
CA SER A 608 -10.76 50.96 -19.53
C SER A 608 -10.67 49.48 -19.97
N ILE A 609 -9.51 49.09 -20.47
CA ILE A 609 -9.14 47.72 -20.72
C ILE A 609 -7.82 47.43 -20.04
N SER A 610 -7.74 46.28 -19.36
CA SER A 610 -6.49 45.77 -18.87
C SER A 610 -6.18 44.37 -19.45
N PHE A 611 -4.91 44.11 -19.64
CA PHE A 611 -4.40 42.80 -20.04
C PHE A 611 -3.30 42.39 -19.09
N ASN A 612 -3.41 41.19 -18.51
CA ASN A 612 -2.48 40.59 -17.58
C ASN A 612 -2.00 39.27 -18.16
N ASN A 613 -0.71 38.98 -18.04
CA ASN A 613 -0.13 37.70 -18.37
C ASN A 613 0.96 37.36 -17.38
N THR A 614 1.03 36.10 -16.96
CA THR A 614 2.14 35.57 -16.13
C THR A 614 2.58 34.21 -16.63
N THR A 615 3.89 34.01 -16.69
CA THR A 615 4.53 32.76 -17.06
C THR A 615 5.50 32.34 -15.96
N GLY A 616 5.45 31.08 -15.58
CA GLY A 616 6.33 30.48 -14.57
C GLY A 616 7.17 29.34 -15.15
N ILE A 617 8.40 29.23 -14.69
CA ILE A 617 9.28 28.09 -14.97
C ILE A 617 9.68 27.50 -13.63
N SER A 618 9.16 26.32 -13.35
CA SER A 618 9.38 25.60 -12.09
C SER A 618 10.28 24.39 -12.30
N GLN A 619 11.07 24.05 -11.29
CA GLN A 619 11.88 22.84 -11.29
C GLN A 619 11.91 22.22 -9.91
N LEU A 620 11.61 20.92 -9.86
CA LEU A 620 11.72 20.08 -8.67
C LEU A 620 13.06 19.32 -8.71
N LYS A 621 13.80 19.38 -7.61
CA LYS A 621 14.97 18.52 -7.34
C LYS A 621 14.72 17.79 -6.04
N ASN A 622 14.47 16.50 -6.13
CA ASN A 622 14.24 15.66 -4.96
C ASN A 622 15.32 14.57 -4.86
N GLY A 623 15.47 13.97 -3.68
CA GLY A 623 16.35 12.82 -3.48
C GLY A 623 15.76 11.53 -4.07
N ASN A 624 16.58 10.50 -4.17
CA ASN A 624 16.17 9.20 -4.73
C ASN A 624 15.34 8.34 -3.74
N ASP A 625 15.16 8.81 -2.51
CA ASP A 625 14.54 8.04 -1.42
C ASP A 625 13.01 8.18 -1.37
N ASN A 626 12.44 8.99 -2.25
CA ASN A 626 11.01 9.25 -2.34
C ASN A 626 10.43 8.77 -3.68
N PHE A 627 9.11 8.60 -3.74
CA PHE A 627 8.42 8.27 -4.99
C PHE A 627 8.54 9.37 -6.04
N ILE A 628 8.62 10.65 -5.64
CA ILE A 628 8.88 11.75 -6.54
C ILE A 628 10.38 12.07 -6.49
N ILE A 629 11.09 11.78 -7.57
CA ILE A 629 12.56 11.94 -7.65
C ILE A 629 13.00 13.22 -8.37
N GLY A 630 12.08 13.93 -9.01
CA GLY A 630 12.37 15.21 -9.67
C GLY A 630 11.37 15.58 -10.76
N SER A 631 11.66 16.69 -11.44
CA SER A 631 10.91 17.08 -12.63
C SER A 631 11.86 17.60 -13.74
N SER A 632 11.37 17.64 -14.99
CA SER A 632 11.91 18.51 -16.01
C SER A 632 11.67 19.98 -15.64
N LYS A 633 12.05 20.93 -16.51
CA LYS A 633 11.56 22.31 -16.40
C LYS A 633 10.08 22.33 -16.75
N VAL A 634 9.27 22.77 -15.79
CA VAL A 634 7.82 22.85 -15.90
C VAL A 634 7.43 24.27 -16.23
N LEU A 635 6.76 24.46 -17.37
CA LEU A 635 6.26 25.75 -17.83
C LEU A 635 4.79 25.89 -17.44
N SER A 636 4.43 27.00 -16.82
CA SER A 636 3.04 27.36 -16.50
C SER A 636 2.71 28.75 -17.00
N SER A 637 1.42 29.00 -17.27
CA SER A 637 0.94 30.31 -17.73
C SER A 637 -0.45 30.60 -17.21
N SER A 638 -0.72 31.91 -17.05
CA SER A 638 -2.04 32.47 -16.80
C SER A 638 -2.23 33.78 -17.60
N PHE A 639 -3.45 34.10 -17.93
CA PHE A 639 -3.76 35.41 -18.51
C PHE A 639 -5.17 35.87 -18.13
N GLU A 640 -5.39 37.19 -18.22
CA GLU A 640 -6.68 37.84 -18.01
C GLU A 640 -6.81 39.08 -18.90
N VAL A 641 -8.02 39.28 -19.41
CA VAL A 641 -8.44 40.51 -20.08
C VAL A 641 -9.65 41.03 -19.32
N ASP A 642 -9.58 42.25 -18.81
CA ASP A 642 -10.68 42.92 -18.11
C ASP A 642 -11.07 44.20 -18.85
N TYR A 643 -12.34 44.29 -19.22
CA TYR A 643 -12.94 45.49 -19.80
C TYR A 643 -13.96 46.06 -18.82
N GLN A 644 -13.74 47.31 -18.41
CA GLN A 644 -14.57 48.01 -17.44
C GLN A 644 -15.27 49.22 -18.08
N LEU A 645 -16.55 49.37 -17.75
CA LEU A 645 -17.38 50.55 -18.06
C LEU A 645 -17.93 51.09 -16.75
N ASN A 646 -17.78 52.42 -16.54
CA ASN A 646 -18.28 53.13 -15.36
C ASN A 646 -19.29 54.17 -15.76
N ASN A 647 -20.21 54.51 -14.87
CA ASN A 647 -21.21 55.56 -15.03
C ASN A 647 -22.08 55.43 -16.30
N ILE A 648 -22.53 54.21 -16.63
CA ILE A 648 -23.39 53.92 -17.79
C ILE A 648 -24.78 54.52 -17.58
N PHE A 649 -25.36 54.31 -16.39
CA PHE A 649 -26.66 54.79 -15.97
C PHE A 649 -26.57 55.55 -14.62
N GLY A 650 -25.49 56.31 -14.40
CA GLY A 650 -25.21 57.07 -13.19
C GLY A 650 -24.07 56.43 -12.38
N LYS A 651 -24.22 56.24 -11.08
CA LYS A 651 -23.20 55.62 -10.23
C LYS A 651 -23.23 54.10 -10.38
N ASP A 652 -22.72 53.57 -11.46
CA ASP A 652 -22.67 52.15 -11.74
C ASP A 652 -21.37 51.75 -12.44
N SER A 653 -21.08 50.46 -12.41
CA SER A 653 -19.96 49.83 -13.12
C SER A 653 -20.37 48.49 -13.71
N PHE A 654 -19.87 48.23 -14.90
CA PHE A 654 -19.98 46.92 -15.57
C PHE A 654 -18.58 46.44 -15.92
N ASN A 655 -18.29 45.19 -15.59
CA ASN A 655 -17.03 44.54 -15.94
C ASN A 655 -17.30 43.28 -16.76
N PHE A 656 -16.51 43.11 -17.80
CA PHE A 656 -16.38 41.88 -18.58
C PHE A 656 -14.95 41.40 -18.41
N ILE A 657 -14.77 40.18 -17.82
CA ILE A 657 -13.46 39.56 -17.63
C ILE A 657 -13.42 38.25 -18.38
N TYR A 658 -12.37 38.06 -19.17
CA TYR A 658 -12.02 36.79 -19.77
C TYR A 658 -10.66 36.35 -19.24
N SER A 659 -10.62 35.21 -18.56
CA SER A 659 -9.37 34.74 -17.89
C SER A 659 -9.11 33.27 -18.07
N GLN A 660 -7.84 32.93 -17.95
CA GLN A 660 -7.32 31.58 -17.77
C GLN A 660 -6.49 31.54 -16.49
N PRO A 661 -6.93 30.82 -15.45
CA PRO A 661 -6.12 30.59 -14.28
C PRO A 661 -4.79 29.89 -14.61
N ASN A 662 -3.84 29.92 -13.67
CA ASN A 662 -2.53 29.29 -13.87
C ASN A 662 -2.66 27.81 -14.24
N ARG A 663 -2.07 27.44 -15.39
CA ARG A 663 -2.10 26.11 -15.96
C ARG A 663 -0.69 25.66 -16.32
N ILE A 664 -0.39 24.37 -16.11
CA ILE A 664 0.85 23.80 -16.64
C ILE A 664 0.70 23.53 -18.13
N GLU A 665 1.56 24.15 -18.91
CA GLU A 665 1.59 24.05 -20.38
C GLU A 665 2.50 22.92 -20.85
N LYS A 666 3.60 22.66 -20.12
CA LYS A 666 4.59 21.65 -20.49
C LYS A 666 5.44 21.28 -19.28
N GLY A 667 5.87 20.03 -19.24
CA GLY A 667 6.82 19.49 -18.27
C GLY A 667 6.44 18.09 -17.81
N ASP A 668 7.41 17.39 -17.25
CA ASP A 668 7.24 16.04 -16.75
C ASP A 668 7.70 15.95 -15.30
N MET A 669 7.04 15.11 -14.52
CA MET A 669 7.46 14.70 -13.20
C MET A 669 7.95 13.25 -13.24
N LYS A 670 9.09 12.99 -12.60
CA LYS A 670 9.67 11.66 -12.51
C LYS A 670 9.25 10.99 -11.22
N PHE A 671 8.62 9.86 -11.37
CA PHE A 671 8.25 8.97 -10.26
C PHE A 671 9.11 7.72 -10.28
N ARG A 672 9.43 7.21 -9.09
CA ARG A 672 10.12 5.95 -8.87
C ARG A 672 9.28 5.10 -7.95
N PHE A 673 8.79 3.96 -8.47
CA PHE A 673 8.00 3.03 -7.69
C PHE A 673 8.78 1.77 -7.37
N ILE A 674 8.38 1.12 -6.31
CA ILE A 674 8.94 -0.13 -5.84
C ILE A 674 8.31 -1.24 -6.65
N GLY A 675 9.14 -2.03 -7.33
CA GLY A 675 8.73 -3.24 -8.01
C GLY A 675 8.69 -4.45 -7.08
N LEU A 676 8.39 -5.60 -7.66
CA LEU A 676 8.42 -6.87 -6.97
C LEU A 676 9.87 -7.31 -6.78
N SER A 677 10.27 -7.61 -5.53
CA SER A 677 11.62 -8.07 -5.24
C SER A 677 11.87 -9.49 -5.76
N ASP A 678 13.14 -9.83 -5.99
CA ASP A 678 13.56 -11.16 -6.37
C ASP A 678 13.66 -12.12 -5.15
N LYS A 679 14.04 -13.37 -5.38
CA LYS A 679 14.23 -14.39 -4.32
C LYS A 679 15.35 -14.07 -3.34
N ASN A 680 16.29 -13.19 -3.70
CA ASN A 680 17.39 -12.76 -2.83
C ASN A 680 17.04 -11.51 -2.03
N GLY A 681 15.79 -11.04 -2.13
CA GLY A 681 15.33 -9.86 -1.43
C GLY A 681 15.72 -8.54 -2.09
N VAL A 682 16.23 -8.54 -3.31
CA VAL A 682 16.59 -7.32 -4.03
C VAL A 682 15.33 -6.68 -4.59
N ILE A 683 15.03 -5.46 -4.14
CA ILE A 683 13.88 -4.68 -4.59
C ILE A 683 14.25 -3.90 -5.86
N PRO A 684 13.63 -4.19 -7.02
CA PRO A 684 13.82 -3.38 -8.21
C PRO A 684 13.01 -2.09 -8.09
N TYR A 685 13.49 -1.04 -8.77
CA TYR A 685 12.78 0.23 -8.90
C TYR A 685 12.39 0.46 -10.35
N GLU A 686 11.18 1.01 -10.55
CA GLU A 686 10.67 1.38 -11.86
C GLU A 686 10.49 2.89 -11.95
N ASP A 687 11.20 3.53 -12.89
CA ASP A 687 11.10 4.96 -13.12
C ASP A 687 10.02 5.26 -14.18
N HIS A 688 9.12 6.22 -13.87
CA HIS A 688 8.06 6.68 -14.73
C HIS A 688 8.11 8.18 -14.91
N ASN A 689 8.03 8.64 -16.15
CA ASN A 689 7.87 10.05 -16.48
C ASN A 689 6.38 10.32 -16.75
N ILE A 690 5.80 11.22 -15.97
CA ILE A 690 4.39 11.62 -16.09
C ILE A 690 4.32 13.04 -16.59
N GLU A 691 3.66 13.24 -17.73
CA GLU A 691 3.39 14.58 -18.29
C GLU A 691 2.44 15.35 -17.36
N LEU A 692 2.81 16.59 -17.05
CA LEU A 692 2.08 17.44 -16.10
C LEU A 692 1.04 18.33 -16.75
N SER A 693 0.90 18.31 -18.07
CA SER A 693 -0.12 19.08 -18.78
C SER A 693 -1.51 18.49 -18.52
N PRO A 694 -2.44 19.24 -17.89
CA PRO A 694 -3.79 18.73 -17.64
C PRO A 694 -4.59 18.54 -18.93
N SER A 695 -5.63 17.71 -18.87
CA SER A 695 -6.43 17.32 -20.04
C SER A 695 -7.29 18.44 -20.60
N GLY A 696 -7.66 19.41 -19.78
CA GLY A 696 -8.48 20.56 -20.13
C GLY A 696 -7.73 21.87 -19.99
N ARG A 697 -8.41 22.96 -20.34
CA ARG A 697 -7.94 24.34 -20.20
C ARG A 697 -9.07 25.20 -19.65
N GLN A 698 -9.05 25.49 -18.37
CA GLN A 698 -10.05 26.36 -17.77
C GLN A 698 -10.04 27.72 -18.43
N LYS A 699 -11.22 28.20 -18.80
CA LYS A 699 -11.48 29.55 -19.30
C LYS A 699 -12.70 30.06 -18.58
N ASP A 700 -12.57 31.24 -18.01
CA ASP A 700 -13.64 31.89 -17.27
C ASP A 700 -14.11 33.15 -18.01
N ILE A 701 -15.42 33.30 -18.14
CA ILE A 701 -16.06 34.54 -18.55
C ILE A 701 -16.82 35.04 -17.33
N THR A 702 -16.42 36.20 -16.84
CA THR A 702 -17.11 36.88 -15.74
C THR A 702 -17.80 38.13 -16.26
N LEU A 703 -19.08 38.24 -15.95
CA LEU A 703 -19.87 39.45 -16.14
C LEU A 703 -20.31 39.97 -14.78
N SER A 704 -20.00 41.22 -14.47
CA SER A 704 -20.47 41.82 -13.22
C SER A 704 -21.05 43.22 -13.48
N TYR A 705 -22.13 43.53 -12.80
CA TYR A 705 -22.74 44.83 -12.76
C TYR A 705 -23.02 45.24 -11.34
N ILE A 706 -22.60 46.44 -10.97
CA ILE A 706 -22.78 47.01 -9.66
C ILE A 706 -23.43 48.37 -9.80
N LYS A 707 -24.43 48.66 -9.01
CA LYS A 707 -25.12 49.98 -8.99
C LYS A 707 -25.23 50.51 -7.57
N GLU A 708 -24.83 51.76 -7.40
CA GLU A 708 -25.07 52.54 -6.20
C GLU A 708 -26.33 53.40 -6.42
N PHE A 709 -27.35 53.16 -5.58
CA PHE A 709 -28.63 53.92 -5.68
C PHE A 709 -28.56 55.23 -4.89
N ASP A 710 -27.87 55.21 -3.73
CA ASP A 710 -27.57 56.39 -2.94
C ASP A 710 -26.30 56.13 -2.10
N SER A 711 -26.01 56.96 -1.12
CA SER A 711 -24.83 56.76 -0.26
C SER A 711 -24.96 55.53 0.70
N SER A 712 -26.14 54.91 0.76
CA SER A 712 -26.45 53.85 1.71
C SER A 712 -26.73 52.48 1.09
N LEU A 713 -27.18 52.41 -0.18
CA LEU A 713 -27.56 51.17 -0.85
C LEU A 713 -26.72 50.91 -2.10
N ARG A 714 -26.06 49.74 -2.13
CA ARG A 714 -25.33 49.21 -3.27
C ARG A 714 -25.82 47.81 -3.59
N LEU A 715 -26.14 47.55 -4.85
CA LEU A 715 -26.54 46.21 -5.32
C LEU A 715 -25.58 45.75 -6.42
N GLY A 716 -25.24 44.47 -6.39
CA GLY A 716 -24.35 43.82 -7.37
C GLY A 716 -24.92 42.53 -7.91
N PHE A 717 -24.64 42.28 -9.16
CA PHE A 717 -24.87 41.00 -9.84
C PHE A 717 -23.59 40.57 -10.53
N LYS A 718 -23.22 39.30 -10.33
CA LYS A 718 -22.05 38.67 -10.96
C LYS A 718 -22.44 37.31 -11.50
N THR A 719 -22.06 36.99 -12.74
CA THR A 719 -22.12 35.63 -13.26
C THR A 719 -20.76 35.20 -13.75
N VAL A 720 -20.40 33.98 -13.48
CA VAL A 720 -19.15 33.34 -13.93
C VAL A 720 -19.52 32.10 -14.72
N ILE A 721 -19.09 32.06 -15.97
CA ILE A 721 -19.22 30.90 -16.86
C ILE A 721 -17.82 30.30 -17.04
N THR A 722 -17.66 29.07 -16.63
CA THR A 722 -16.36 28.34 -16.64
C THR A 722 -16.43 27.17 -17.60
N ASP A 723 -15.47 27.11 -18.51
CA ASP A 723 -15.16 25.94 -19.34
C ASP A 723 -13.98 25.18 -18.71
N ASP A 724 -14.00 23.85 -18.71
CA ASP A 724 -12.93 22.97 -18.17
C ASP A 724 -12.49 23.32 -16.73
N LEU A 725 -13.44 23.46 -15.80
CA LEU A 725 -13.17 23.83 -14.41
C LEU A 725 -12.04 23.00 -13.78
N GLY A 726 -11.03 23.68 -13.19
CA GLY A 726 -9.84 23.08 -12.60
C GLY A 726 -8.93 22.43 -13.64
N HIS A 727 -9.01 22.84 -14.91
CA HIS A 727 -8.30 22.26 -16.05
C HIS A 727 -8.63 20.79 -16.34
N PHE A 728 -9.81 20.33 -15.93
CA PHE A 728 -10.34 19.02 -16.31
C PHE A 728 -11.18 19.18 -17.58
N LYS A 729 -10.88 18.41 -18.61
CA LYS A 729 -11.73 18.40 -19.80
C LYS A 729 -13.15 17.98 -19.44
N GLN A 730 -14.14 18.81 -19.79
CA GLN A 730 -15.57 18.61 -19.52
C GLN A 730 -16.39 18.84 -20.77
N ASP A 731 -17.57 18.20 -20.83
CA ASP A 731 -18.51 18.39 -21.94
C ASP A 731 -19.54 19.50 -21.65
N ASN A 732 -19.63 19.97 -20.40
CA ASN A 732 -20.61 20.96 -19.96
C ASN A 732 -19.92 22.19 -19.35
N LEU A 733 -20.49 23.38 -19.62
CA LEU A 733 -20.09 24.62 -18.97
C LEU A 733 -20.63 24.67 -17.53
N ASP A 734 -19.80 25.16 -16.64
CA ASP A 734 -20.19 25.49 -15.27
C ASP A 734 -20.62 26.93 -15.18
N THR A 735 -21.80 27.21 -14.60
CA THR A 735 -22.32 28.58 -14.48
C THR A 735 -22.70 28.88 -13.04
N ASN A 736 -22.19 29.99 -12.52
CA ASN A 736 -22.47 30.48 -11.18
C ASN A 736 -23.08 31.88 -11.24
N PHE A 737 -24.09 32.15 -10.41
CA PHE A 737 -24.75 33.45 -10.26
C PHE A 737 -24.61 33.93 -8.81
N ILE A 738 -24.14 35.15 -8.62
CA ILE A 738 -23.94 35.76 -7.30
C ILE A 738 -24.67 37.10 -7.27
N PHE A 739 -25.49 37.28 -6.27
CA PHE A 739 -26.17 38.55 -5.96
C PHE A 739 -25.61 39.10 -4.66
N THR A 740 -25.21 40.35 -4.68
CA THR A 740 -24.70 41.05 -3.50
C THR A 740 -25.51 42.27 -3.19
N GLY A 741 -25.70 42.57 -1.93
CA GLY A 741 -26.32 43.78 -1.45
C GLY A 741 -25.58 44.30 -0.23
N SER A 742 -25.19 45.57 -0.22
CA SER A 742 -24.67 46.23 0.97
C SER A 742 -25.49 47.45 1.33
N PHE A 743 -25.76 47.60 2.60
CA PHE A 743 -26.51 48.71 3.15
C PHE A 743 -25.69 49.37 4.26
N LYS A 744 -25.48 50.70 4.16
CA LYS A 744 -24.73 51.46 5.15
C LYS A 744 -25.74 52.18 6.06
N PHE A 745 -25.73 51.88 7.33
CA PHE A 745 -26.58 52.48 8.36
C PHE A 745 -25.99 53.80 8.86
#